data_c37065ae1b12a489024a02efd414cb52
#
_entry.id   c37065ae1b12a489024a02efd414cb52
#
_cell.length_a   1.000
_cell.length_b   1.000
_cell.length_c   1.000
_cell.angle_alpha   90.00
_cell.angle_beta   90.00
_cell.angle_gamma   90.00
#
_symmetry.space_group_name_H-M   'P 1'
#
loop_
_entity.id
_entity.type
_entity.pdbx_description
1 polymer ?
#
loop_
_entity_poly.entity_id
_entity_poly.type
_entity_poly.pdbx_seq_one_letter_code
_entity_poly.pdbx_strand_id
1 'polypeptide(L)'
;MQFGGKRPRAAGATAMAAAVIGGLLGGAPAAAAAPVDHGSPGTSTPERDSSDGIPPVWPRPQSLRAHGAELALGDEATLIADGDADPYALDALRGLLHDAGVRTVDEATPGGKAPARGLVVQVGGRGANSALRALRARERGDLPSGGYLLATGPVEGRPTVALSGVGPDGLFHAVQTLRQLLVKREGRGSAVAGVTVRDWPGTAVRGTTEGFYGSPWSHRDRLAQLDFMGRTKQNRYLYAPGDDPYRQARWRDPYPAERREEFRELTTRARANHVTLGWAVSPGQEMCFSSSKDLKALLRKVDAMWALGVRSFQLQFQDVSYSEWHCDADADTFGSGPEAAATAQAKVANALARHLAGRYPGSAPLSLMPTEYFQDGDTEFRRALAGALDDGVDVAWTGVGVVPRTITGGELAGARSAFGHRLVTMDNYPVNDWAQDRIFLGPYTGRDPAVATQSAALLANAMEQPTASRIPLFTAADFAWNPRGYRPQESWQAAIDDLAGPDAKTRAALRALAGNDASSMLGGDESAYLRPLFDAFWTALAGTDVGRLERSGDRLRDAFRTMRDAPERLSRTLGDDVRPWLDQLGRYGDAGVRAVDMLTAQARGDGAAAWKARLAVEALREKIGDSRVTVGKGVLDPFLAKALTRADAWSGVDRTPKQGLRTGKEDHAAADGKAATEVASPGRPVTVRFGRSRPLSAVSALTTRVQDASPGTVEAHVPGKGWRSLGALSGSGFTQVRAADGDKDLLADAIRLSWPTGTTPPAVHEITPWFGDTPDAELTLSHKTADAEIGGGAAVVEAQLVSHRPGDVNGDLTVKAPHGITVRAPGGVTAPRGGAVTARLEISVAQGTKAGSYSLPVRFGSEERMLTVRAFPRTDGPDLARAEGTKATSSGDETADLPASAAIDGKADTRWSSRPENGAWLQLELAHPARIGRLELNWQDAYASRYRVQVSGDGRTWRDAATVAHGKGGRESIGMDAPDTRFIRVQGVERATRFGYSLWSVAAYAVQKD
;
A
#
# COMPACT_ATOMS: atom_id res chain seq x y z
N MET A 1 57.35 18.78 18.81
CA MET A 1 57.43 17.52 18.04
C MET A 1 56.04 17.01 17.82
N GLN A 2 55.58 17.13 16.58
CA GLN A 2 54.27 16.73 16.14
C GLN A 2 54.25 15.22 15.83
N PHE A 3 53.27 14.52 16.34
CA PHE A 3 52.91 13.20 15.79
C PHE A 3 51.48 13.25 15.25
N GLY A 4 51.38 13.26 13.94
CA GLY A 4 50.13 13.10 13.19
C GLY A 4 49.71 11.63 13.11
N GLY A 5 48.60 11.26 13.74
CA GLY A 5 47.96 9.96 13.58
C GLY A 5 46.94 10.00 12.43
N LYS A 6 47.19 9.26 11.38
CA LYS A 6 46.21 8.99 10.31
C LYS A 6 45.18 8.01 10.82
N ARG A 7 43.90 8.42 10.79
CA ARG A 7 42.73 7.51 10.94
C ARG A 7 42.51 6.79 9.63
N PRO A 8 42.25 5.48 9.63
CA PRO A 8 41.79 4.79 8.42
C PRO A 8 40.33 5.14 8.13
N ARG A 9 40.05 5.45 6.87
CA ARG A 9 38.71 5.67 6.34
C ARG A 9 38.04 4.31 6.13
N ALA A 10 37.03 4.01 6.95
CA ALA A 10 36.01 3.02 6.62
C ALA A 10 34.94 3.74 5.78
N ALA A 11 35.03 3.65 4.48
CA ALA A 11 34.00 4.11 3.56
C ALA A 11 34.15 3.29 2.26
N GLY A 12 33.25 2.34 2.03
CA GLY A 12 33.28 1.59 0.78
C GLY A 12 32.17 0.59 0.52
N ALA A 13 31.38 0.19 1.52
CA ALA A 13 30.39 -0.85 1.30
C ALA A 13 28.95 -0.37 1.07
N THR A 14 28.59 0.85 1.44
CA THR A 14 27.21 1.33 1.41
C THR A 14 26.79 1.97 0.07
N ALA A 15 27.71 2.26 -0.84
CA ALA A 15 27.42 2.99 -2.08
C ALA A 15 27.05 2.09 -3.27
N MET A 16 27.36 0.79 -3.26
CA MET A 16 27.09 -0.08 -4.42
C MET A 16 25.67 -0.68 -4.43
N ALA A 17 25.06 -0.94 -3.29
CA ALA A 17 23.69 -1.46 -3.24
C ALA A 17 22.65 -0.47 -3.79
N ALA A 18 22.87 0.84 -3.61
CA ALA A 18 21.98 1.89 -4.14
C ALA A 18 22.11 2.11 -5.66
N ALA A 19 23.26 1.80 -6.26
CA ALA A 19 23.49 2.00 -7.69
C ALA A 19 22.84 0.90 -8.56
N VAL A 20 22.67 -0.32 -8.04
CA VAL A 20 22.02 -1.44 -8.77
C VAL A 20 20.50 -1.27 -8.81
N ILE A 21 19.90 -0.65 -7.80
CA ILE A 21 18.44 -0.41 -7.75
C ILE A 21 18.02 0.74 -8.66
N GLY A 22 18.89 1.75 -8.87
CA GLY A 22 18.61 2.91 -9.73
C GLY A 22 18.65 2.62 -11.24
N GLY A 23 19.28 1.54 -11.67
CA GLY A 23 19.47 1.19 -13.08
C GLY A 23 18.35 0.32 -13.69
N LEU A 24 17.47 -0.27 -12.90
CA LEU A 24 16.46 -1.25 -13.33
C LEU A 24 15.01 -0.71 -13.33
N LEU A 25 14.80 0.59 -13.09
CA LEU A 25 13.48 1.25 -13.26
C LEU A 25 13.15 1.63 -14.71
N GLY A 26 13.94 1.17 -15.66
CA GLY A 26 13.80 1.39 -17.10
C GLY A 26 13.36 0.13 -17.85
N GLY A 27 12.06 -0.20 -17.83
CA GLY A 27 11.42 -0.87 -18.94
C GLY A 27 11.23 -2.38 -18.91
N ALA A 28 10.09 -2.83 -18.41
CA ALA A 28 9.31 -3.88 -19.06
C ALA A 28 7.82 -3.53 -18.89
N PRO A 29 6.99 -3.67 -19.94
CA PRO A 29 5.56 -3.40 -19.85
C PRO A 29 4.89 -4.48 -19.01
N ALA A 30 4.31 -4.10 -17.88
CA ALA A 30 3.42 -4.98 -17.14
C ALA A 30 2.16 -5.22 -17.98
N ALA A 31 1.91 -6.46 -18.33
CA ALA A 31 0.60 -6.88 -18.81
C ALA A 31 -0.43 -6.58 -17.72
N ALA A 32 -1.33 -5.65 -17.99
CA ALA A 32 -2.44 -5.34 -17.10
C ALA A 32 -3.41 -6.53 -17.10
N ALA A 33 -3.48 -7.23 -15.98
CA ALA A 33 -4.59 -8.11 -15.71
C ALA A 33 -5.88 -7.29 -15.68
N ALA A 34 -6.92 -7.78 -16.36
CA ALA A 34 -8.23 -7.15 -16.42
C ALA A 34 -8.75 -6.89 -14.99
N PRO A 35 -9.43 -5.75 -14.73
CA PRO A 35 -10.02 -5.51 -13.44
C PRO A 35 -11.14 -6.51 -13.20
N VAL A 36 -11.00 -7.30 -12.16
CA VAL A 36 -12.11 -8.07 -11.60
C VAL A 36 -13.05 -7.05 -10.96
N ASP A 37 -14.30 -7.06 -11.37
CA ASP A 37 -15.37 -6.22 -10.87
C ASP A 37 -15.54 -6.47 -9.35
N HIS A 38 -14.95 -5.59 -8.55
CA HIS A 38 -15.17 -5.56 -7.11
C HIS A 38 -16.42 -4.75 -6.84
N GLY A 39 -17.53 -5.44 -6.69
CA GLY A 39 -18.75 -4.86 -6.13
C GLY A 39 -18.41 -4.05 -4.89
N SER A 40 -18.97 -2.83 -4.81
CA SER A 40 -18.79 -1.88 -3.71
C SER A 40 -18.89 -2.57 -2.35
N PRO A 41 -17.89 -2.44 -1.46
CA PRO A 41 -18.02 -2.96 -0.12
C PRO A 41 -19.00 -2.07 0.65
N GLY A 42 -20.17 -2.63 0.91
CA GLY A 42 -21.06 -2.11 1.93
C GLY A 42 -20.29 -1.98 3.25
N THR A 43 -20.46 -0.85 3.94
CA THR A 43 -19.97 -0.60 5.29
C THR A 43 -20.71 -1.48 6.29
N SER A 44 -20.29 -2.74 6.35
CA SER A 44 -20.49 -3.58 7.51
C SER A 44 -19.11 -4.00 7.97
N THR A 45 -18.77 -3.67 9.22
CA THR A 45 -17.81 -4.46 9.99
C THR A 45 -18.17 -5.91 9.70
N PRO A 46 -17.24 -6.77 9.25
CA PRO A 46 -17.60 -8.18 9.14
C PRO A 46 -17.89 -8.65 10.57
N GLU A 47 -19.16 -8.67 10.94
CA GLU A 47 -19.61 -9.58 11.98
C GLU A 47 -19.07 -10.94 11.55
N ARG A 48 -18.30 -11.56 12.45
CA ARG A 48 -17.83 -12.92 12.27
C ARG A 48 -19.04 -13.77 11.95
N ASP A 49 -19.13 -14.18 10.71
CA ASP A 49 -20.03 -15.24 10.30
C ASP A 49 -19.46 -16.56 10.86
N SER A 50 -19.54 -16.69 12.19
CA SER A 50 -19.27 -17.92 12.91
C SER A 50 -20.54 -18.77 12.81
N SER A 51 -20.81 -19.26 11.59
CA SER A 51 -21.96 -20.13 11.36
C SER A 51 -21.96 -21.42 12.19
N ASP A 52 -20.83 -21.76 12.88
CA ASP A 52 -20.70 -23.00 13.65
C ASP A 52 -20.11 -22.82 15.07
N GLY A 53 -19.82 -21.60 15.55
CA GLY A 53 -19.28 -21.37 16.90
C GLY A 53 -17.84 -21.89 17.14
N ILE A 54 -17.12 -22.30 16.09
CA ILE A 54 -15.76 -22.82 16.17
C ILE A 54 -14.77 -21.64 16.16
N PRO A 55 -13.79 -21.58 17.09
CA PRO A 55 -12.71 -20.59 17.01
C PRO A 55 -11.92 -20.71 15.71
N PRO A 56 -11.51 -19.61 15.09
CA PRO A 56 -10.62 -19.65 13.93
C PRO A 56 -9.25 -20.21 14.30
N VAL A 57 -8.69 -21.04 13.44
CA VAL A 57 -7.37 -21.68 13.63
C VAL A 57 -6.39 -21.18 12.56
N TRP A 58 -5.21 -20.78 13.00
CA TRP A 58 -4.12 -20.26 12.16
C TRP A 58 -2.77 -20.94 12.48
N PRO A 59 -1.95 -21.27 11.50
CA PRO A 59 -2.26 -21.29 10.05
C PRO A 59 -3.53 -22.05 9.73
N ARG A 60 -4.24 -21.61 8.69
CA ARG A 60 -5.54 -22.16 8.29
C ARG A 60 -5.42 -23.66 7.96
N PRO A 61 -6.15 -24.55 8.66
CA PRO A 61 -6.09 -25.98 8.39
C PRO A 61 -6.61 -26.33 6.98
N GLN A 62 -6.09 -27.41 6.40
CA GLN A 62 -6.59 -27.95 5.13
C GLN A 62 -8.04 -28.40 5.25
N SER A 63 -8.45 -28.95 6.41
CA SER A 63 -9.82 -29.31 6.72
C SER A 63 -10.09 -29.19 8.21
N LEU A 64 -11.09 -28.40 8.58
CA LEU A 64 -11.62 -28.26 9.93
C LEU A 64 -13.15 -28.32 9.82
N ARG A 65 -13.80 -29.17 10.61
CA ARG A 65 -15.25 -29.34 10.59
C ARG A 65 -15.81 -29.42 12.01
N ALA A 66 -16.98 -28.83 12.24
CA ALA A 66 -17.71 -29.00 13.48
C ALA A 66 -18.06 -30.48 13.71
N HIS A 67 -17.91 -30.95 14.93
CA HIS A 67 -18.22 -32.31 15.33
C HIS A 67 -18.76 -32.39 16.77
N GLY A 68 -20.05 -32.29 16.90
CA GLY A 68 -20.72 -32.36 18.22
C GLY A 68 -20.59 -31.06 19.04
N ALA A 69 -20.92 -31.15 20.30
CA ALA A 69 -20.84 -30.04 21.24
C ALA A 69 -19.40 -29.84 21.76
N GLU A 70 -19.12 -28.64 22.25
CA GLU A 70 -17.87 -28.36 22.95
C GLU A 70 -17.71 -29.24 24.20
N LEU A 71 -16.48 -29.54 24.56
CA LEU A 71 -16.12 -30.30 25.75
C LEU A 71 -15.69 -29.31 26.85
N ALA A 72 -16.42 -29.27 27.94
CA ALA A 72 -15.99 -28.49 29.13
C ALA A 72 -14.75 -29.13 29.74
N LEU A 73 -13.78 -28.29 30.08
CA LEU A 73 -12.58 -28.70 30.83
C LEU A 73 -12.90 -28.62 32.32
N GLY A 74 -12.70 -29.75 33.04
CA GLY A 74 -12.73 -29.80 34.49
C GLY A 74 -11.34 -29.56 35.10
N ASP A 75 -11.23 -29.81 36.40
CA ASP A 75 -9.99 -29.64 37.16
C ASP A 75 -8.98 -30.78 36.89
N GLU A 76 -9.44 -31.92 36.32
CA GLU A 76 -8.67 -33.13 36.12
C GLU A 76 -8.65 -33.56 34.64
N ALA A 77 -7.51 -33.98 34.16
CA ALA A 77 -7.37 -34.61 32.85
C ALA A 77 -6.46 -35.82 32.94
N THR A 78 -6.73 -36.83 32.11
CA THR A 78 -5.86 -38.00 31.96
C THR A 78 -5.20 -37.98 30.62
N LEU A 79 -3.88 -37.89 30.59
CA LEU A 79 -3.04 -37.96 29.40
C LEU A 79 -2.62 -39.43 29.17
N ILE A 80 -3.02 -39.99 28.03
CA ILE A 80 -2.62 -41.34 27.58
C ILE A 80 -1.80 -41.17 26.32
N ALA A 81 -0.49 -41.24 26.44
CA ALA A 81 0.44 -41.09 25.35
C ALA A 81 1.13 -42.39 24.97
N ASP A 82 1.41 -42.60 23.68
CA ASP A 82 2.25 -43.71 23.23
C ASP A 82 3.67 -43.54 23.73
N GLY A 83 4.40 -44.63 23.93
CA GLY A 83 5.75 -44.61 24.52
C GLY A 83 6.81 -43.88 23.66
N ASP A 84 6.54 -43.72 22.37
CA ASP A 84 7.36 -42.97 21.41
C ASP A 84 6.86 -41.54 21.10
N ALA A 85 5.83 -41.08 21.85
CA ALA A 85 5.28 -39.74 21.65
C ALA A 85 6.34 -38.66 21.94
N ASP A 86 6.35 -37.62 21.10
CA ASP A 86 7.32 -36.53 21.19
C ASP A 86 7.28 -35.80 22.55
N PRO A 87 8.38 -35.71 23.30
CA PRO A 87 8.39 -35.13 24.63
C PRO A 87 8.07 -33.63 24.61
N TYR A 88 8.48 -32.86 23.57
CA TYR A 88 8.19 -31.44 23.47
C TYR A 88 6.71 -31.18 23.18
N ALA A 89 6.07 -32.00 22.36
CA ALA A 89 4.64 -31.93 22.14
C ALA A 89 3.87 -32.24 23.42
N LEU A 90 4.32 -33.26 24.21
CA LEU A 90 3.71 -33.60 25.50
C LEU A 90 3.87 -32.48 26.53
N ASP A 91 5.05 -31.85 26.61
CA ASP A 91 5.30 -30.72 27.51
C ASP A 91 4.44 -29.52 27.13
N ALA A 92 4.33 -29.21 25.84
CA ALA A 92 3.45 -28.16 25.33
C ALA A 92 1.98 -28.46 25.64
N LEU A 93 1.55 -29.71 25.57
CA LEU A 93 0.20 -30.16 25.87
C LEU A 93 -0.11 -30.05 27.38
N ARG A 94 0.81 -30.44 28.25
CA ARG A 94 0.67 -30.28 29.71
C ARG A 94 0.55 -28.78 30.07
N GLY A 95 1.45 -27.95 29.55
CA GLY A 95 1.36 -26.51 29.75
C GLY A 95 0.02 -25.92 29.29
N LEU A 96 -0.45 -26.37 28.13
CA LEU A 96 -1.73 -25.93 27.56
C LEU A 96 -2.91 -26.30 28.45
N LEU A 97 -2.95 -27.49 29.01
CA LEU A 97 -4.02 -27.93 29.91
C LEU A 97 -3.97 -27.14 31.23
N HIS A 98 -2.81 -26.90 31.81
CA HIS A 98 -2.64 -26.06 33.00
C HIS A 98 -3.10 -24.62 32.77
N ASP A 99 -2.71 -24.01 31.62
CA ASP A 99 -3.13 -22.66 31.24
C ASP A 99 -4.65 -22.54 31.02
N ALA A 100 -5.27 -23.66 30.66
CA ALA A 100 -6.72 -23.78 30.49
C ALA A 100 -7.45 -23.99 31.83
N GLY A 101 -6.73 -24.19 32.96
CA GLY A 101 -7.28 -24.34 34.31
C GLY A 101 -7.37 -25.78 34.82
N VAL A 102 -6.83 -26.76 34.09
CA VAL A 102 -6.72 -28.13 34.57
C VAL A 102 -5.63 -28.18 35.66
N ARG A 103 -6.00 -28.53 36.87
CA ARG A 103 -5.10 -28.55 38.04
C ARG A 103 -4.26 -29.83 38.10
N THR A 104 -4.87 -30.96 37.76
CA THR A 104 -4.23 -32.28 37.80
C THR A 104 -4.26 -32.91 36.40
N VAL A 105 -3.05 -33.26 35.90
CA VAL A 105 -2.90 -34.05 34.69
C VAL A 105 -2.27 -35.39 35.06
N ASP A 106 -3.09 -36.41 35.16
CA ASP A 106 -2.62 -37.76 35.43
C ASP A 106 -2.10 -38.45 34.17
N GLU A 107 -1.03 -39.18 34.28
CA GLU A 107 -0.48 -39.98 33.17
C GLU A 107 -0.85 -41.44 33.29
N ALA A 108 -1.40 -42.01 32.21
CA ALA A 108 -1.71 -43.39 32.13
C ALA A 108 -1.05 -44.07 30.93
N THR A 109 -0.69 -45.33 31.10
CA THR A 109 -0.11 -46.17 30.03
C THR A 109 -1.16 -46.59 29.01
N PRO A 110 -0.83 -46.75 27.72
CA PRO A 110 -1.72 -47.30 26.71
C PRO A 110 -2.32 -48.63 27.11
N GLY A 111 -3.64 -48.74 27.07
CA GLY A 111 -4.38 -49.93 27.47
C GLY A 111 -4.71 -50.02 28.97
N GLY A 112 -4.25 -49.08 29.79
CA GLY A 112 -4.65 -48.94 31.19
C GLY A 112 -6.09 -48.47 31.33
N LYS A 113 -6.75 -48.77 32.49
CA LYS A 113 -8.08 -48.27 32.78
C LYS A 113 -8.06 -46.74 32.92
N ALA A 114 -8.68 -46.04 31.97
CA ALA A 114 -8.87 -44.60 32.12
C ALA A 114 -9.77 -44.31 33.34
N PRO A 115 -9.53 -43.21 34.10
CA PRO A 115 -10.37 -42.83 35.23
C PRO A 115 -11.82 -42.65 34.82
N ALA A 116 -12.73 -42.84 35.77
CA ALA A 116 -14.19 -42.78 35.51
C ALA A 116 -14.69 -41.36 35.23
N ARG A 117 -13.92 -40.33 35.55
CA ARG A 117 -14.26 -38.89 35.39
C ARG A 117 -13.08 -38.09 34.83
N GLY A 118 -13.34 -36.88 34.29
CA GLY A 118 -12.33 -35.98 33.75
C GLY A 118 -12.17 -36.09 32.22
N LEU A 119 -11.42 -35.16 31.66
CA LEU A 119 -11.04 -35.15 30.24
C LEU A 119 -10.02 -36.26 29.96
N VAL A 120 -10.20 -37.01 28.89
CA VAL A 120 -9.22 -37.97 28.39
C VAL A 120 -8.51 -37.39 27.16
N VAL A 121 -7.20 -37.32 27.20
CA VAL A 121 -6.38 -36.86 26.05
C VAL A 121 -5.57 -38.05 25.55
N GLN A 122 -5.93 -38.54 24.36
CA GLN A 122 -5.25 -39.65 23.68
C GLN A 122 -4.22 -39.14 22.69
N VAL A 123 -2.98 -39.51 22.83
CA VAL A 123 -1.85 -38.99 22.04
C VAL A 123 -1.06 -40.12 21.37
N GLY A 124 -1.14 -40.20 20.04
CA GLY A 124 -0.42 -41.20 19.26
C GLY A 124 -0.92 -42.64 19.45
N GLY A 125 -0.30 -43.56 18.73
CA GLY A 125 -0.48 -45.01 18.89
C GLY A 125 -1.90 -45.52 18.62
N ARG A 126 -2.14 -46.76 19.09
CA ARG A 126 -3.41 -47.46 18.86
C ARG A 126 -4.59 -46.77 19.57
N GLY A 127 -4.38 -46.19 20.76
CA GLY A 127 -5.41 -45.55 21.56
C GLY A 127 -5.98 -44.30 20.86
N ALA A 128 -5.12 -43.37 20.46
CA ALA A 128 -5.55 -42.19 19.74
C ALA A 128 -6.23 -42.55 18.41
N ASN A 129 -5.69 -43.52 17.64
CA ASN A 129 -6.27 -43.96 16.38
C ASN A 129 -7.66 -44.57 16.57
N SER A 130 -7.88 -45.31 17.67
CA SER A 130 -9.19 -45.85 18.01
C SER A 130 -10.20 -44.74 18.35
N ALA A 131 -9.77 -43.76 19.16
CA ALA A 131 -10.58 -42.60 19.50
C ALA A 131 -10.91 -41.74 18.26
N LEU A 132 -9.95 -41.49 17.37
CA LEU A 132 -10.16 -40.78 16.11
C LEU A 132 -11.19 -41.47 15.22
N ARG A 133 -11.17 -42.84 15.14
CA ARG A 133 -12.18 -43.59 14.39
C ARG A 133 -13.58 -43.45 15.03
N ALA A 134 -13.67 -43.58 16.36
CA ALA A 134 -14.92 -43.39 17.09
C ALA A 134 -15.51 -41.99 16.88
N LEU A 135 -14.68 -40.98 16.79
CA LEU A 135 -15.02 -39.58 16.50
C LEU A 135 -15.16 -39.28 14.99
N ARG A 136 -15.16 -40.30 14.13
CA ARG A 136 -15.33 -40.22 12.68
C ARG A 136 -14.27 -39.34 11.99
N ALA A 137 -13.11 -39.13 12.60
CA ALA A 137 -11.97 -38.58 11.92
C ALA A 137 -11.42 -39.61 10.93
N ARG A 138 -11.44 -39.31 9.63
CA ARG A 138 -11.05 -40.27 8.60
C ARG A 138 -9.54 -40.46 8.61
N GLU A 139 -9.07 -41.63 8.98
CA GLU A 139 -7.70 -42.09 8.74
C GLU A 139 -7.48 -42.22 7.23
N ARG A 140 -6.51 -41.56 6.73
CA ARG A 140 -5.87 -41.82 5.43
C ARG A 140 -4.37 -41.88 5.68
N GLY A 141 -3.75 -42.97 5.27
CA GLY A 141 -2.31 -43.22 5.40
C GLY A 141 -1.46 -42.36 4.43
N ASP A 142 -2.04 -41.28 3.89
CA ASP A 142 -1.48 -40.42 2.85
C ASP A 142 -1.08 -39.00 3.35
N LEU A 143 -1.06 -38.75 4.66
CA LEU A 143 -0.60 -37.50 5.20
C LEU A 143 0.91 -37.36 5.06
N PRO A 144 1.44 -36.25 4.55
CA PRO A 144 2.88 -35.99 4.49
C PRO A 144 3.46 -35.76 5.89
N SER A 145 4.80 -35.77 5.98
CA SER A 145 5.52 -35.43 7.21
C SER A 145 5.04 -34.12 7.80
N GLY A 146 4.83 -34.07 9.12
CA GLY A 146 4.28 -32.92 9.84
C GLY A 146 2.76 -32.79 9.75
N GLY A 147 2.08 -33.67 9.00
CA GLY A 147 0.63 -33.73 8.98
C GLY A 147 0.04 -34.37 10.23
N TYR A 148 -1.23 -34.12 10.53
CA TYR A 148 -1.89 -34.63 11.74
C TYR A 148 -3.41 -34.75 11.58
N LEU A 149 -3.98 -35.55 12.52
CA LEU A 149 -5.39 -35.65 12.82
C LEU A 149 -5.65 -35.19 14.25
N LEU A 150 -6.73 -34.43 14.44
CA LEU A 150 -7.23 -34.03 15.74
C LEU A 150 -8.75 -34.21 15.75
N ALA A 151 -9.30 -34.79 16.79
CA ALA A 151 -10.73 -34.83 16.99
C ALA A 151 -11.09 -34.67 18.47
N THR A 152 -12.24 -34.05 18.71
CA THR A 152 -12.78 -33.79 20.04
C THR A 152 -14.22 -34.26 20.10
N GLY A 153 -14.62 -34.90 21.18
CA GLY A 153 -15.98 -35.41 21.36
C GLY A 153 -16.05 -36.50 22.41
N PRO A 154 -17.27 -37.02 22.71
CA PRO A 154 -17.41 -38.14 23.63
C PRO A 154 -16.99 -39.45 22.97
N VAL A 155 -16.11 -40.20 23.63
CA VAL A 155 -15.78 -41.59 23.29
C VAL A 155 -16.17 -42.47 24.48
N GLU A 156 -17.06 -43.44 24.25
CA GLU A 156 -17.64 -44.28 25.31
C GLU A 156 -18.24 -43.45 26.48
N GLY A 157 -18.87 -42.32 26.14
CA GLY A 157 -19.50 -41.43 27.11
C GLY A 157 -18.52 -40.48 27.84
N ARG A 158 -17.22 -40.48 27.51
CA ARG A 158 -16.18 -39.65 28.16
C ARG A 158 -15.75 -38.51 27.25
N PRO A 159 -15.58 -37.27 27.78
CA PRO A 159 -15.02 -36.18 27.00
C PRO A 159 -13.57 -36.55 26.59
N THR A 160 -13.31 -36.59 25.30
CA THR A 160 -12.04 -37.08 24.73
C THR A 160 -11.50 -36.10 23.70
N VAL A 161 -10.21 -35.84 23.79
CA VAL A 161 -9.37 -35.19 22.75
C VAL A 161 -8.43 -36.26 22.22
N ALA A 162 -8.43 -36.49 20.92
CA ALA A 162 -7.54 -37.45 20.25
C ALA A 162 -6.62 -36.77 19.27
N LEU A 163 -5.32 -36.99 19.39
CA LEU A 163 -4.26 -36.40 18.60
C LEU A 163 -3.40 -37.50 17.96
N SER A 164 -3.18 -37.45 16.65
CA SER A 164 -2.25 -38.32 15.93
C SER A 164 -1.48 -37.53 14.89
N GLY A 165 -0.15 -37.60 14.93
CA GLY A 165 0.75 -36.86 14.02
C GLY A 165 1.57 -37.80 13.15
N VAL A 166 1.94 -37.37 11.95
CA VAL A 166 2.97 -38.02 11.13
C VAL A 166 4.32 -37.52 11.60
N GLY A 167 4.98 -38.33 12.41
CA GLY A 167 6.24 -38.00 13.09
C GLY A 167 6.04 -36.99 14.24
N PRO A 168 7.15 -36.64 14.93
CA PRO A 168 7.16 -35.70 16.05
C PRO A 168 6.54 -34.32 15.68
N ASP A 169 6.89 -33.80 14.52
CA ASP A 169 6.40 -32.49 14.04
C ASP A 169 4.88 -32.47 13.89
N GLY A 170 4.29 -33.56 13.35
CA GLY A 170 2.84 -33.64 13.19
C GLY A 170 2.10 -33.60 14.51
N LEU A 171 2.63 -34.29 15.53
CA LEU A 171 2.04 -34.26 16.88
C LEU A 171 2.14 -32.86 17.51
N PHE A 172 3.31 -32.21 17.39
CA PHE A 172 3.48 -30.84 17.85
C PHE A 172 2.51 -29.87 17.18
N HIS A 173 2.33 -29.97 15.86
CA HIS A 173 1.38 -29.15 15.11
C HIS A 173 -0.09 -29.38 15.57
N ALA A 174 -0.46 -30.62 15.91
CA ALA A 174 -1.78 -30.92 16.46
C ALA A 174 -2.01 -30.19 17.80
N VAL A 175 -0.99 -30.14 18.69
CA VAL A 175 -1.05 -29.40 19.95
C VAL A 175 -1.18 -27.90 19.72
N GLN A 176 -0.47 -27.32 18.72
CA GLN A 176 -0.62 -25.90 18.39
C GLN A 176 -2.04 -25.57 17.86
N THR A 177 -2.69 -26.50 17.16
CA THR A 177 -4.07 -26.36 16.76
C THR A 177 -5.03 -26.48 17.95
N LEU A 178 -4.81 -27.45 18.84
CA LEU A 178 -5.62 -27.59 20.06
C LEU A 178 -5.58 -26.32 20.92
N ARG A 179 -4.44 -25.66 21.03
CA ARG A 179 -4.30 -24.37 21.74
C ARG A 179 -5.31 -23.33 21.26
N GLN A 180 -5.57 -23.24 19.97
CA GLN A 180 -6.48 -22.26 19.38
C GLN A 180 -7.95 -22.66 19.46
N LEU A 181 -8.21 -23.95 19.68
CA LEU A 181 -9.56 -24.49 19.87
C LEU A 181 -10.04 -24.38 21.33
N LEU A 182 -9.17 -23.94 22.25
CA LEU A 182 -9.54 -23.68 23.64
C LEU A 182 -10.26 -22.33 23.76
N VAL A 183 -11.41 -22.37 24.41
CA VAL A 183 -12.26 -21.19 24.65
C VAL A 183 -12.37 -20.97 26.17
N LYS A 184 -11.97 -19.78 26.63
CA LYS A 184 -12.25 -19.34 28.01
C LYS A 184 -13.64 -18.71 28.05
N ARG A 185 -14.51 -19.16 28.95
CA ARG A 185 -15.84 -18.61 29.15
C ARG A 185 -15.95 -17.97 30.53
N GLU A 186 -16.40 -16.72 30.56
CA GLU A 186 -16.62 -16.04 31.83
C GLU A 186 -17.59 -16.82 32.72
N GLY A 187 -17.14 -17.14 33.94
CA GLY A 187 -17.94 -17.85 34.96
C GLY A 187 -18.22 -19.35 34.71
N ARG A 188 -17.68 -19.95 33.60
CA ARG A 188 -17.94 -21.36 33.23
C ARG A 188 -16.67 -22.19 33.00
N GLY A 189 -15.48 -21.63 33.27
CA GLY A 189 -14.19 -22.30 33.00
C GLY A 189 -13.82 -22.34 31.52
N SER A 190 -12.90 -23.23 31.17
CA SER A 190 -12.44 -23.41 29.79
C SER A 190 -13.17 -24.58 29.13
N ALA A 191 -13.26 -24.55 27.80
CA ALA A 191 -13.82 -25.60 26.98
C ALA A 191 -12.99 -25.79 25.70
N VAL A 192 -13.09 -26.99 25.10
CA VAL A 192 -12.52 -27.28 23.77
C VAL A 192 -13.66 -27.36 22.76
N ALA A 193 -13.53 -26.69 21.64
CA ALA A 193 -14.54 -26.80 20.57
C ALA A 193 -14.69 -28.24 20.05
N GLY A 194 -15.91 -28.65 19.75
CA GLY A 194 -16.22 -29.95 19.15
C GLY A 194 -15.88 -29.97 17.67
N VAL A 195 -14.76 -30.60 17.29
CA VAL A 195 -14.25 -30.56 15.91
C VAL A 195 -13.60 -31.85 15.45
N THR A 196 -13.47 -31.99 14.14
CA THR A 196 -12.51 -32.89 13.48
C THR A 196 -11.60 -32.07 12.57
N VAL A 197 -10.29 -32.27 12.72
CA VAL A 197 -9.27 -31.60 11.92
C VAL A 197 -8.42 -32.65 11.20
N ARG A 198 -8.19 -32.42 9.89
CA ARG A 198 -7.22 -33.15 9.08
C ARG A 198 -6.35 -32.13 8.39
N ASP A 199 -5.07 -32.11 8.72
CA ASP A 199 -4.23 -30.97 8.35
C ASP A 199 -2.79 -31.40 8.04
N TRP A 200 -2.11 -30.67 7.16
CA TRP A 200 -0.73 -30.89 6.75
C TRP A 200 -0.13 -29.65 6.10
N PRO A 201 1.21 -29.48 6.16
CA PRO A 201 1.89 -28.36 5.54
C PRO A 201 1.88 -28.43 4.01
N GLY A 202 1.64 -27.29 3.33
CA GLY A 202 1.77 -27.14 1.89
C GLY A 202 3.24 -27.11 1.43
N THR A 203 4.10 -26.52 2.26
CA THR A 203 5.55 -26.45 2.05
C THR A 203 6.28 -27.27 3.12
N ALA A 204 7.12 -28.20 2.73
CA ALA A 204 7.83 -29.07 3.69
C ALA A 204 8.76 -28.29 4.62
N VAL A 205 9.56 -27.36 4.08
CA VAL A 205 10.44 -26.47 4.84
C VAL A 205 9.97 -25.02 4.66
N ARG A 206 9.60 -24.38 5.75
CA ARG A 206 8.98 -23.06 5.78
C ARG A 206 9.43 -22.28 7.01
N GLY A 207 9.64 -20.97 6.85
CA GLY A 207 10.11 -20.22 8.02
C GLY A 207 10.61 -18.82 7.73
N THR A 208 11.51 -18.40 8.58
CA THR A 208 12.05 -17.03 8.62
C THR A 208 13.55 -17.04 8.42
N THR A 209 14.05 -16.07 7.66
CA THR A 209 15.48 -15.71 7.67
C THR A 209 15.67 -14.36 8.37
N GLU A 210 16.69 -14.23 9.20
CA GLU A 210 17.24 -13.00 9.73
C GLU A 210 18.38 -12.59 8.80
N GLY A 211 18.02 -12.02 7.63
CA GLY A 211 18.96 -11.77 6.53
C GLY A 211 19.14 -10.30 6.15
N PHE A 212 18.58 -9.38 6.92
CA PHE A 212 18.67 -7.95 6.69
C PHE A 212 20.04 -7.38 7.06
N TYR A 213 20.39 -6.22 6.49
CA TYR A 213 21.48 -5.35 6.90
C TYR A 213 20.96 -4.37 7.96
N GLY A 214 21.78 -4.05 8.96
CA GLY A 214 21.43 -3.23 10.12
C GLY A 214 21.73 -3.95 11.43
N SER A 215 21.19 -3.44 12.55
CA SER A 215 21.43 -4.02 13.87
C SER A 215 20.81 -5.42 13.98
N PRO A 216 21.63 -6.49 14.16
CA PRO A 216 21.10 -7.83 14.36
C PRO A 216 20.16 -7.91 15.57
N TRP A 217 19.14 -8.73 15.49
CA TRP A 217 18.21 -8.95 16.60
C TRP A 217 18.93 -9.33 17.90
N SER A 218 18.37 -8.93 19.02
CA SER A 218 18.90 -9.37 20.31
C SER A 218 18.67 -10.86 20.53
N HIS A 219 19.43 -11.46 21.42
CA HIS A 219 19.26 -12.86 21.80
C HIS A 219 17.82 -13.14 22.28
N ARG A 220 17.27 -12.26 23.11
CA ARG A 220 15.88 -12.34 23.60
C ARG A 220 14.86 -12.33 22.45
N ASP A 221 15.07 -11.47 21.45
CA ASP A 221 14.13 -11.35 20.34
C ASP A 221 14.15 -12.61 19.45
N ARG A 222 15.34 -13.23 19.27
CA ARG A 222 15.46 -14.52 18.58
C ARG A 222 14.77 -15.67 19.33
N LEU A 223 14.91 -15.74 20.66
CA LEU A 223 14.17 -16.72 21.48
C LEU A 223 12.66 -16.55 21.32
N ALA A 224 12.18 -15.30 21.42
CA ALA A 224 10.77 -15.00 21.25
C ALA A 224 10.28 -15.24 19.81
N GLN A 225 11.14 -15.09 18.79
CA GLN A 225 10.83 -15.46 17.41
C GLN A 225 10.69 -16.97 17.24
N LEU A 226 11.54 -17.77 17.88
CA LEU A 226 11.42 -19.23 17.85
C LEU A 226 10.09 -19.71 18.49
N ASP A 227 9.65 -19.07 19.58
CA ASP A 227 8.35 -19.36 20.20
C ASP A 227 7.19 -18.98 19.26
N PHE A 228 7.29 -17.84 18.57
CA PHE A 228 6.33 -17.45 17.55
C PHE A 228 6.27 -18.44 16.39
N MET A 229 7.44 -18.91 15.91
CA MET A 229 7.53 -19.88 14.83
C MET A 229 6.90 -21.22 15.19
N GLY A 230 7.11 -21.71 16.42
CA GLY A 230 6.45 -22.92 16.91
C GLY A 230 4.92 -22.79 16.87
N ARG A 231 4.38 -21.67 17.38
CA ARG A 231 2.91 -21.40 17.36
C ARG A 231 2.33 -21.31 15.96
N THR A 232 3.10 -20.75 15.01
CA THR A 232 2.68 -20.59 13.61
C THR A 232 3.12 -21.73 12.70
N LYS A 233 3.56 -22.85 13.29
CA LYS A 233 3.95 -24.09 12.60
C LYS A 233 5.05 -23.89 11.54
N GLN A 234 5.93 -22.90 11.72
CA GLN A 234 7.16 -22.74 10.95
C GLN A 234 8.24 -23.68 11.49
N ASN A 235 9.12 -24.18 10.63
CA ASN A 235 10.11 -25.20 11.02
C ASN A 235 11.56 -24.89 10.59
N ARG A 236 11.83 -23.69 10.04
CA ARG A 236 13.20 -23.28 9.70
C ARG A 236 13.44 -21.83 10.11
N TYR A 237 14.41 -21.60 10.99
CA TYR A 237 14.99 -20.30 11.24
C TYR A 237 16.39 -20.25 10.66
N LEU A 238 16.66 -19.39 9.69
CA LEU A 238 17.98 -19.17 9.10
C LEU A 238 18.61 -17.92 9.72
N TYR A 239 19.65 -18.14 10.52
CA TYR A 239 20.49 -17.07 11.06
C TYR A 239 21.46 -16.56 9.99
N ALA A 240 21.21 -15.39 9.47
CA ALA A 240 21.96 -14.80 8.36
C ALA A 240 22.12 -13.26 8.45
N PRO A 241 22.22 -12.60 9.66
CA PRO A 241 22.29 -11.15 9.75
C PRO A 241 23.44 -10.57 8.93
N GLY A 242 23.14 -9.50 8.15
CA GLY A 242 24.12 -8.85 7.27
C GLY A 242 25.33 -8.29 8.00
N ASP A 243 25.15 -7.83 9.24
CA ASP A 243 26.20 -7.16 10.02
C ASP A 243 26.88 -8.07 11.06
N ASP A 244 26.71 -9.40 10.99
CA ASP A 244 27.50 -10.32 11.81
C ASP A 244 28.90 -10.59 11.21
N PRO A 245 29.98 -10.03 11.80
CA PRO A 245 31.33 -10.16 11.24
C PRO A 245 31.83 -11.60 11.23
N TYR A 246 31.37 -12.47 12.13
CA TYR A 246 31.85 -13.85 12.25
C TYR A 246 31.28 -14.79 11.18
N ARG A 247 30.33 -14.35 10.41
CA ARG A 247 29.85 -15.04 9.21
C ARG A 247 30.33 -14.40 7.90
N GLN A 248 30.92 -13.20 7.97
CA GLN A 248 31.45 -12.44 6.82
C GLN A 248 32.96 -12.20 6.96
N ALA A 249 33.43 -10.96 7.16
CA ALA A 249 34.86 -10.60 7.16
C ALA A 249 35.73 -11.42 8.12
N ARG A 250 35.18 -11.87 9.23
CA ARG A 250 35.87 -12.70 10.23
C ARG A 250 35.38 -14.14 10.22
N TRP A 251 34.92 -14.64 9.10
CA TRP A 251 34.31 -15.98 8.99
C TRP A 251 35.25 -17.13 9.42
N ARG A 252 36.57 -16.93 9.35
CA ARG A 252 37.57 -17.92 9.78
C ARG A 252 37.67 -18.01 11.30
N ASP A 253 37.30 -16.94 12.03
CA ASP A 253 37.42 -16.85 13.48
C ASP A 253 36.26 -17.61 14.16
N PRO A 254 36.52 -18.28 15.30
CA PRO A 254 35.47 -18.85 16.11
C PRO A 254 34.63 -17.73 16.74
N TYR A 255 33.32 -18.00 16.93
CA TYR A 255 32.50 -17.10 17.73
C TYR A 255 33.05 -16.98 19.17
N PRO A 256 32.93 -15.81 19.84
CA PRO A 256 33.24 -15.63 21.25
C PRO A 256 32.47 -16.60 22.15
N ALA A 257 32.96 -16.84 23.35
CA ALA A 257 32.36 -17.80 24.28
C ALA A 257 30.88 -17.50 24.59
N GLU A 258 30.57 -16.23 24.85
CA GLU A 258 29.19 -15.74 25.09
C GLU A 258 28.27 -16.05 23.93
N ARG A 259 28.69 -15.70 22.69
CA ARG A 259 27.89 -15.99 21.48
C ARG A 259 27.70 -17.49 21.24
N ARG A 260 28.68 -18.33 21.62
CA ARG A 260 28.52 -19.79 21.54
C ARG A 260 27.47 -20.29 22.54
N GLU A 261 27.37 -19.69 23.72
CA GLU A 261 26.35 -20.03 24.70
C GLU A 261 24.97 -19.63 24.20
N GLU A 262 24.82 -18.39 23.66
CA GLU A 262 23.61 -17.97 23.02
C GLU A 262 23.15 -18.95 21.92
N PHE A 263 24.04 -19.41 21.06
CA PHE A 263 23.69 -20.42 20.04
C PHE A 263 23.21 -21.74 20.63
N ARG A 264 23.78 -22.22 21.76
CA ARG A 264 23.28 -23.42 22.42
C ARG A 264 21.86 -23.23 22.95
N GLU A 265 21.60 -22.10 23.57
CA GLU A 265 20.25 -21.77 24.04
C GLU A 265 19.27 -21.66 22.86
N LEU A 266 19.63 -20.95 21.77
CA LEU A 266 18.82 -20.85 20.57
C LEU A 266 18.51 -22.22 19.97
N THR A 267 19.50 -23.11 19.86
CA THR A 267 19.27 -24.45 19.31
C THR A 267 18.41 -25.33 20.22
N THR A 268 18.50 -25.14 21.53
CA THR A 268 17.65 -25.82 22.52
C THR A 268 16.19 -25.33 22.41
N ARG A 269 15.98 -23.99 22.36
CA ARG A 269 14.65 -23.40 22.18
C ARG A 269 14.04 -23.74 20.82
N ALA A 270 14.85 -23.71 19.76
CA ALA A 270 14.41 -24.10 18.42
C ALA A 270 13.89 -25.54 18.40
N ARG A 271 14.63 -26.46 18.99
CA ARG A 271 14.24 -27.89 19.10
C ARG A 271 12.94 -28.07 19.86
N ALA A 272 12.77 -27.34 20.99
CA ALA A 272 11.54 -27.38 21.77
C ALA A 272 10.31 -26.82 21.01
N ASN A 273 10.52 -26.00 19.99
CA ASN A 273 9.50 -25.45 19.11
C ASN A 273 9.42 -26.16 17.75
N HIS A 274 10.07 -27.31 17.57
CA HIS A 274 10.15 -28.04 16.29
C HIS A 274 10.68 -27.18 15.14
N VAL A 275 11.61 -26.26 15.44
CA VAL A 275 12.31 -25.42 14.49
C VAL A 275 13.75 -25.89 14.33
N THR A 276 14.18 -26.12 13.10
CA THR A 276 15.57 -26.35 12.77
C THR A 276 16.31 -25.02 12.70
N LEU A 277 17.31 -24.81 13.56
CA LEU A 277 18.19 -23.65 13.45
C LEU A 277 19.16 -23.87 12.29
N GLY A 278 19.09 -23.02 11.29
CA GLY A 278 20.02 -22.89 10.18
C GLY A 278 21.02 -21.76 10.42
N TRP A 279 22.22 -21.91 9.89
CA TRP A 279 23.26 -20.90 9.94
C TRP A 279 23.85 -20.67 8.55
N ALA A 280 23.91 -19.40 8.13
CA ALA A 280 24.51 -19.02 6.87
C ALA A 280 25.90 -18.44 7.07
N VAL A 281 26.83 -18.80 6.18
CA VAL A 281 28.15 -18.19 6.10
C VAL A 281 28.32 -17.52 4.75
N SER A 282 28.83 -16.28 4.76
CA SER A 282 29.08 -15.46 3.59
C SER A 282 30.57 -15.08 3.58
N PRO A 283 31.47 -16.01 3.19
CA PRO A 283 32.87 -15.71 3.13
C PRO A 283 33.23 -14.70 2.03
N GLY A 284 32.34 -14.59 1.04
CA GLY A 284 32.33 -13.56 0.00
C GLY A 284 33.69 -13.30 -0.63
N GLN A 285 34.03 -12.03 -0.72
CA GLN A 285 35.28 -11.52 -1.28
C GLN A 285 36.53 -11.82 -0.41
N GLU A 286 36.34 -12.31 0.81
CA GLU A 286 37.44 -12.64 1.74
C GLU A 286 37.98 -14.09 1.60
N MET A 287 37.40 -14.87 0.68
CA MET A 287 37.75 -16.25 0.47
C MET A 287 38.65 -16.45 -0.78
N CYS A 288 39.73 -17.19 -0.64
CA CYS A 288 40.46 -17.75 -1.76
C CYS A 288 39.90 -19.13 -2.09
N PHE A 289 39.15 -19.27 -3.19
CA PHE A 289 38.39 -20.45 -3.59
C PHE A 289 39.31 -21.67 -3.93
N SER A 290 40.50 -21.41 -4.43
CA SER A 290 41.52 -22.45 -4.73
C SER A 290 42.26 -22.93 -3.46
N SER A 291 42.23 -22.15 -2.37
CA SER A 291 42.99 -22.39 -1.16
C SER A 291 42.46 -23.56 -0.32
N SER A 292 43.28 -24.63 -0.19
CA SER A 292 42.96 -25.72 0.73
C SER A 292 42.94 -25.28 2.22
N LYS A 293 43.67 -24.20 2.57
CA LYS A 293 43.65 -23.63 3.93
C LYS A 293 42.30 -22.99 4.24
N ASP A 294 41.73 -22.23 3.31
CA ASP A 294 40.45 -21.58 3.47
C ASP A 294 39.32 -22.61 3.48
N LEU A 295 39.35 -23.58 2.59
CA LEU A 295 38.36 -24.67 2.64
C LEU A 295 38.42 -25.41 4.01
N LYS A 296 39.59 -25.76 4.51
CA LYS A 296 39.74 -26.40 5.83
C LYS A 296 39.21 -25.48 6.96
N ALA A 297 39.41 -24.16 6.86
CA ALA A 297 38.85 -23.19 7.82
C ALA A 297 37.32 -23.18 7.80
N LEU A 298 36.71 -23.19 6.61
CA LEU A 298 35.25 -23.26 6.42
C LEU A 298 34.70 -24.56 7.04
N LEU A 299 35.29 -25.72 6.75
CA LEU A 299 34.84 -26.98 7.30
C LEU A 299 34.91 -27.00 8.84
N ARG A 300 36.02 -26.50 9.42
CA ARG A 300 36.13 -26.38 10.89
C ARG A 300 35.08 -25.42 11.49
N LYS A 301 34.75 -24.35 10.82
CA LYS A 301 33.70 -23.41 11.26
C LYS A 301 32.32 -24.09 11.27
N VAL A 302 32.00 -24.83 10.24
CA VAL A 302 30.79 -25.65 10.15
C VAL A 302 30.74 -26.72 11.23
N ASP A 303 31.85 -27.43 11.46
CA ASP A 303 31.97 -28.41 12.56
C ASP A 303 31.70 -27.77 13.92
N ALA A 304 32.21 -26.55 14.15
CA ALA A 304 31.99 -25.81 15.39
C ALA A 304 30.50 -25.43 15.55
N MET A 305 29.85 -24.98 14.47
CA MET A 305 28.41 -24.64 14.50
C MET A 305 27.53 -25.90 14.69
N TRP A 306 27.88 -27.00 14.05
CA TRP A 306 27.22 -28.28 14.29
C TRP A 306 27.29 -28.71 15.78
N ALA A 307 28.46 -28.56 16.41
CA ALA A 307 28.66 -28.86 17.83
C ALA A 307 27.81 -27.96 18.75
N LEU A 308 27.45 -26.76 18.31
CA LEU A 308 26.52 -25.88 19.01
C LEU A 308 25.02 -26.24 18.79
N GLY A 309 24.74 -27.21 17.92
CA GLY A 309 23.39 -27.72 17.68
C GLY A 309 22.75 -27.26 16.37
N VAL A 310 23.45 -26.49 15.52
CA VAL A 310 22.97 -26.15 14.17
C VAL A 310 22.80 -27.38 13.31
N ARG A 311 21.74 -27.48 12.52
CA ARG A 311 21.41 -28.67 11.72
C ARG A 311 21.13 -28.36 10.25
N SER A 312 21.23 -27.10 9.83
CA SER A 312 21.09 -26.65 8.45
C SER A 312 22.11 -25.58 8.14
N PHE A 313 22.71 -25.64 6.97
CA PHE A 313 23.79 -24.74 6.57
C PHE A 313 23.46 -24.10 5.22
N GLN A 314 23.78 -22.81 5.07
CA GLN A 314 23.75 -22.10 3.80
C GLN A 314 25.10 -21.43 3.55
N LEU A 315 25.62 -21.61 2.34
CA LEU A 315 26.80 -20.91 1.85
C LEU A 315 26.33 -19.76 0.94
N GLN A 316 26.78 -18.54 1.22
CA GLN A 316 26.31 -17.34 0.53
C GLN A 316 27.45 -16.66 -0.24
N PHE A 317 27.24 -16.44 -1.54
CA PHE A 317 28.13 -15.74 -2.46
C PHE A 317 27.40 -14.63 -3.22
N GLN A 318 26.23 -14.17 -2.73
CA GLN A 318 25.59 -12.98 -3.29
C GLN A 318 26.59 -11.82 -3.34
N ASP A 319 26.49 -11.00 -4.36
CA ASP A 319 27.30 -9.78 -4.57
C ASP A 319 28.82 -10.04 -4.73
N VAL A 320 29.25 -11.29 -4.95
CA VAL A 320 30.66 -11.61 -5.28
C VAL A 320 30.89 -11.33 -6.78
N SER A 321 31.98 -10.64 -7.09
CA SER A 321 32.38 -10.33 -8.48
C SER A 321 32.65 -11.58 -9.29
N TYR A 322 32.44 -11.54 -10.62
CA TYR A 322 32.83 -12.60 -11.54
C TYR A 322 34.33 -12.67 -11.83
N SER A 323 35.06 -11.56 -11.59
CA SER A 323 36.43 -11.38 -12.04
C SER A 323 37.35 -10.77 -11.00
N GLU A 324 36.83 -10.28 -9.88
CA GLU A 324 37.65 -9.75 -8.79
C GLU A 324 37.87 -10.82 -7.73
N TRP A 325 39.04 -11.46 -7.77
CA TRP A 325 39.41 -12.53 -6.86
C TRP A 325 40.12 -11.99 -5.63
N HIS A 326 39.94 -12.65 -4.48
CA HIS A 326 40.66 -12.33 -3.24
C HIS A 326 42.15 -12.68 -3.33
N CYS A 327 42.54 -13.64 -4.17
CA CYS A 327 43.90 -14.07 -4.35
C CYS A 327 44.19 -14.39 -5.83
N ASP A 328 45.44 -14.15 -6.27
CA ASP A 328 45.90 -14.39 -7.63
C ASP A 328 45.74 -15.85 -8.05
N ALA A 329 45.91 -16.79 -7.11
CA ALA A 329 45.75 -18.22 -7.36
C ALA A 329 44.34 -18.62 -7.83
N ASP A 330 43.32 -17.84 -7.50
CA ASP A 330 41.97 -18.08 -8.01
C ASP A 330 41.85 -17.69 -9.49
N ALA A 331 42.45 -16.56 -9.89
CA ALA A 331 42.54 -16.16 -11.30
C ALA A 331 43.31 -17.17 -12.13
N ASP A 332 44.45 -17.68 -11.59
CA ASP A 332 45.27 -18.72 -12.25
C ASP A 332 44.53 -20.05 -12.38
N THR A 333 43.68 -20.39 -11.40
CA THR A 333 42.98 -21.69 -11.32
C THR A 333 41.71 -21.70 -12.17
N PHE A 334 40.88 -20.61 -12.12
CA PHE A 334 39.54 -20.57 -12.67
C PHE A 334 39.43 -19.65 -13.89
N GLY A 335 40.38 -18.70 -14.07
CA GLY A 335 40.25 -17.62 -15.04
C GLY A 335 39.36 -16.47 -14.51
N SER A 336 38.61 -15.86 -15.38
CA SER A 336 37.68 -14.75 -15.01
C SER A 336 36.38 -14.85 -15.80
N GLY A 337 35.33 -14.21 -15.28
CA GLY A 337 34.02 -14.20 -15.90
C GLY A 337 33.00 -15.12 -15.23
N PRO A 338 31.76 -15.14 -15.75
CA PRO A 338 30.63 -15.83 -15.11
C PRO A 338 30.87 -17.33 -14.90
N GLU A 339 31.43 -18.04 -15.91
CA GLU A 339 31.70 -19.47 -15.84
C GLU A 339 32.76 -19.80 -14.80
N ALA A 340 33.83 -18.98 -14.71
CA ALA A 340 34.88 -19.13 -13.72
C ALA A 340 34.37 -19.00 -12.29
N ALA A 341 33.56 -17.96 -12.06
CA ALA A 341 32.93 -17.71 -10.76
C ALA A 341 31.98 -18.86 -10.35
N ALA A 342 31.14 -19.33 -11.27
CA ALA A 342 30.25 -20.47 -11.03
C ALA A 342 31.01 -21.74 -10.64
N THR A 343 32.08 -22.07 -11.37
CA THR A 343 32.94 -23.24 -11.13
C THR A 343 33.64 -23.13 -9.75
N ALA A 344 34.14 -21.96 -9.40
CA ALA A 344 34.76 -21.72 -8.10
C ALA A 344 33.78 -21.90 -6.93
N GLN A 345 32.58 -21.32 -7.06
CA GLN A 345 31.51 -21.43 -6.08
C GLN A 345 31.04 -22.89 -5.91
N ALA A 346 30.80 -23.58 -7.05
CA ALA A 346 30.45 -25.00 -7.04
C ALA A 346 31.50 -25.88 -6.36
N LYS A 347 32.80 -25.65 -6.62
CA LYS A 347 33.88 -26.41 -5.97
C LYS A 347 33.82 -26.33 -4.44
N VAL A 348 33.63 -25.14 -3.89
CA VAL A 348 33.54 -24.95 -2.44
C VAL A 348 32.24 -25.53 -1.88
N ALA A 349 31.11 -25.31 -2.55
CA ALA A 349 29.80 -25.83 -2.15
C ALA A 349 29.82 -27.39 -2.14
N ASN A 350 30.33 -28.03 -3.20
CA ASN A 350 30.44 -29.48 -3.29
C ASN A 350 31.31 -30.07 -2.20
N ALA A 351 32.47 -29.42 -1.91
CA ALA A 351 33.35 -29.87 -0.84
C ALA A 351 32.65 -29.79 0.53
N LEU A 352 31.89 -28.72 0.81
CA LEU A 352 31.13 -28.59 2.02
C LEU A 352 29.96 -29.58 2.08
N ALA A 353 29.23 -29.79 0.98
CA ALA A 353 28.12 -30.74 0.91
C ALA A 353 28.62 -32.18 1.19
N ARG A 354 29.70 -32.57 0.56
CA ARG A 354 30.35 -33.91 0.84
C ARG A 354 30.81 -34.03 2.28
N HIS A 355 31.39 -33.00 2.88
CA HIS A 355 31.78 -32.99 4.29
C HIS A 355 30.56 -33.18 5.20
N LEU A 356 29.46 -32.45 4.96
CA LEU A 356 28.23 -32.59 5.73
C LEU A 356 27.61 -33.99 5.60
N ALA A 357 27.49 -34.51 4.39
CA ALA A 357 26.93 -35.83 4.13
C ALA A 357 27.74 -36.95 4.76
N GLY A 358 29.08 -36.87 4.68
CA GLY A 358 29.96 -37.89 5.22
C GLY A 358 30.10 -37.86 6.73
N ARG A 359 30.09 -36.69 7.34
CA ARG A 359 30.33 -36.53 8.78
C ARG A 359 29.04 -36.36 9.61
N TYR A 360 28.00 -35.83 9.01
CA TYR A 360 26.76 -35.43 9.68
C TYR A 360 25.52 -35.87 8.90
N PRO A 361 25.23 -37.17 8.82
CA PRO A 361 24.11 -37.68 7.99
C PRO A 361 22.73 -37.17 8.41
N GLY A 362 22.59 -36.53 9.58
CA GLY A 362 21.37 -35.87 10.02
C GLY A 362 21.30 -34.39 9.65
N SER A 363 22.27 -33.86 8.87
CA SER A 363 22.19 -32.49 8.37
C SER A 363 21.11 -32.36 7.28
N ALA A 364 20.40 -31.21 7.26
CA ALA A 364 19.63 -30.84 6.08
C ALA A 364 20.55 -30.66 4.85
N PRO A 365 20.05 -30.83 3.61
CA PRO A 365 20.80 -30.50 2.41
C PRO A 365 21.45 -29.13 2.49
N LEU A 366 22.68 -28.98 2.00
CA LEU A 366 23.34 -27.70 1.89
C LEU A 366 22.55 -26.81 0.93
N SER A 367 22.36 -25.54 1.30
CA SER A 367 21.82 -24.52 0.41
C SER A 367 22.95 -23.58 -0.04
N LEU A 368 23.03 -23.29 -1.33
CA LEU A 368 23.95 -22.32 -1.92
C LEU A 368 23.17 -21.10 -2.37
N MET A 369 23.51 -19.91 -1.90
CA MET A 369 23.10 -18.65 -2.51
C MET A 369 24.21 -18.16 -3.43
N PRO A 370 24.07 -18.31 -4.75
CA PRO A 370 25.11 -17.97 -5.72
C PRO A 370 25.15 -16.46 -5.99
N THR A 371 26.14 -16.02 -6.75
CA THR A 371 26.19 -14.60 -7.21
C THR A 371 24.93 -14.20 -7.96
N GLU A 372 24.43 -15.06 -8.87
CA GLU A 372 23.16 -14.83 -9.57
C GLU A 372 21.97 -15.46 -8.82
N TYR A 373 21.55 -14.85 -7.74
CA TYR A 373 20.49 -15.37 -6.85
C TYR A 373 19.08 -14.88 -7.18
N PHE A 374 18.90 -14.07 -8.23
CA PHE A 374 17.59 -13.56 -8.68
C PHE A 374 17.47 -13.61 -10.20
N GLN A 375 16.27 -13.39 -10.78
CA GLN A 375 15.86 -13.63 -12.19
C GLN A 375 15.65 -15.12 -12.51
N ASP A 376 15.04 -15.40 -13.66
CA ASP A 376 14.61 -16.75 -14.07
C ASP A 376 15.23 -17.18 -15.41
N GLY A 377 15.99 -16.30 -16.09
CA GLY A 377 16.60 -16.56 -17.38
C GLY A 377 17.83 -17.47 -17.31
N ASP A 378 18.18 -18.05 -18.46
CA ASP A 378 19.40 -18.80 -18.66
C ASP A 378 20.60 -17.85 -18.88
N THR A 379 21.73 -18.10 -18.18
CA THR A 379 22.97 -17.32 -18.25
C THR A 379 24.17 -18.24 -18.34
N GLU A 380 25.31 -17.71 -18.75
CA GLU A 380 26.58 -18.47 -18.72
C GLU A 380 26.91 -18.96 -17.31
N PHE A 381 26.74 -18.11 -16.31
CA PHE A 381 26.94 -18.45 -14.91
C PHE A 381 26.06 -19.63 -14.46
N ARG A 382 24.75 -19.55 -14.75
CA ARG A 382 23.78 -20.59 -14.33
C ARG A 382 24.01 -21.92 -15.02
N ARG A 383 24.33 -21.92 -16.33
CA ARG A 383 24.68 -23.14 -17.05
C ARG A 383 25.94 -23.80 -16.48
N ALA A 384 26.99 -23.00 -16.20
CA ALA A 384 28.21 -23.51 -15.60
C ALA A 384 27.97 -24.03 -14.17
N LEU A 385 27.17 -23.30 -13.38
CA LEU A 385 26.77 -23.73 -12.02
C LEU A 385 25.98 -25.04 -12.06
N ALA A 386 24.99 -25.16 -12.94
CA ALA A 386 24.15 -26.34 -13.10
C ALA A 386 24.98 -27.59 -13.49
N GLY A 387 26.03 -27.40 -14.32
CA GLY A 387 26.92 -28.50 -14.71
C GLY A 387 27.98 -28.89 -13.68
N ALA A 388 28.30 -27.98 -12.75
CA ALA A 388 29.41 -28.16 -11.80
C ALA A 388 28.95 -28.46 -10.36
N LEU A 389 27.75 -28.09 -9.97
CA LEU A 389 27.25 -28.24 -8.61
C LEU A 389 26.69 -29.65 -8.37
N ASP A 390 27.00 -30.27 -7.25
CA ASP A 390 26.49 -31.61 -6.90
C ASP A 390 24.94 -31.59 -6.74
N ASP A 391 24.22 -32.56 -7.28
CA ASP A 391 22.75 -32.66 -7.29
C ASP A 391 22.08 -32.55 -5.91
N GLY A 392 22.81 -32.88 -4.84
CA GLY A 392 22.32 -32.81 -3.46
C GLY A 392 22.32 -31.40 -2.86
N VAL A 393 22.78 -30.38 -3.57
CA VAL A 393 22.83 -28.99 -3.10
C VAL A 393 21.60 -28.23 -3.61
N ASP A 394 20.87 -27.61 -2.70
CA ASP A 394 19.75 -26.72 -3.05
C ASP A 394 20.27 -25.32 -3.40
N VAL A 395 19.65 -24.62 -4.36
CA VAL A 395 20.02 -23.25 -4.73
C VAL A 395 19.04 -22.25 -4.15
N ALA A 396 19.55 -21.24 -3.45
CA ALA A 396 18.73 -20.14 -2.93
C ALA A 396 18.45 -19.09 -4.01
N TRP A 397 17.21 -18.66 -4.08
CA TRP A 397 16.69 -17.74 -5.09
C TRP A 397 15.66 -16.80 -4.49
N THR A 398 15.68 -15.50 -4.87
CA THR A 398 14.79 -14.49 -4.29
C THR A 398 13.60 -14.11 -5.18
N GLY A 399 13.52 -14.60 -6.40
CA GLY A 399 12.54 -14.21 -7.40
C GLY A 399 13.17 -13.54 -8.62
N VAL A 400 12.36 -12.99 -9.52
CA VAL A 400 12.86 -12.25 -10.70
C VAL A 400 13.47 -10.88 -10.36
N GLY A 401 13.40 -10.46 -9.11
CA GLY A 401 14.10 -9.31 -8.54
C GLY A 401 14.68 -9.64 -7.18
N VAL A 402 15.52 -8.75 -6.64
CA VAL A 402 16.03 -8.87 -5.27
C VAL A 402 14.88 -8.75 -4.27
N VAL A 403 13.96 -7.79 -4.50
CA VAL A 403 12.69 -7.63 -3.76
C VAL A 403 11.56 -7.67 -4.79
N PRO A 404 11.10 -8.86 -5.19
CA PRO A 404 10.11 -9.01 -6.25
C PRO A 404 8.71 -8.59 -5.78
N ARG A 405 7.97 -7.90 -6.65
CA ARG A 405 6.56 -7.58 -6.40
C ARG A 405 5.70 -8.84 -6.42
N THR A 406 5.97 -9.73 -7.36
CA THR A 406 5.28 -11.01 -7.54
C THR A 406 6.29 -12.13 -7.72
N ILE A 407 5.91 -13.34 -7.35
CA ILE A 407 6.62 -14.58 -7.70
C ILE A 407 5.57 -15.56 -8.21
N THR A 408 5.66 -15.89 -9.50
CA THR A 408 4.75 -16.81 -10.17
C THR A 408 5.31 -18.22 -10.23
N GLY A 409 4.43 -19.21 -10.46
CA GLY A 409 4.86 -20.58 -10.68
C GLY A 409 5.70 -20.75 -11.95
N GLY A 410 5.46 -19.91 -12.99
CA GLY A 410 6.24 -19.88 -14.22
C GLY A 410 7.67 -19.41 -14.01
N GLU A 411 7.86 -18.31 -13.28
CA GLU A 411 9.17 -17.77 -12.90
C GLU A 411 9.98 -18.77 -12.07
N LEU A 412 9.34 -19.41 -11.08
CA LEU A 412 9.99 -20.47 -10.29
C LEU A 412 10.42 -21.65 -11.17
N ALA A 413 9.58 -22.06 -12.13
CA ALA A 413 9.90 -23.15 -13.04
C ALA A 413 11.05 -22.76 -13.99
N GLY A 414 11.08 -21.53 -14.49
CA GLY A 414 12.17 -20.99 -15.32
C GLY A 414 13.49 -20.98 -14.57
N ALA A 415 13.52 -20.42 -13.36
CA ALA A 415 14.70 -20.40 -12.51
C ALA A 415 15.19 -21.83 -12.16
N ARG A 416 14.26 -22.72 -11.81
CA ARG A 416 14.59 -24.13 -11.54
C ARG A 416 15.20 -24.82 -12.76
N SER A 417 14.71 -24.55 -13.97
CA SER A 417 15.28 -25.07 -15.20
C SER A 417 16.67 -24.51 -15.48
N ALA A 418 16.87 -23.20 -15.25
CA ALA A 418 18.15 -22.52 -15.48
C ALA A 418 19.26 -22.99 -14.52
N PHE A 419 18.93 -23.20 -13.26
CA PHE A 419 19.88 -23.68 -12.24
C PHE A 419 20.07 -25.20 -12.25
N GLY A 420 19.12 -25.98 -12.81
CA GLY A 420 19.17 -27.45 -12.78
C GLY A 420 18.97 -28.06 -11.37
N HIS A 421 18.68 -27.29 -10.35
CA HIS A 421 18.61 -27.69 -8.93
C HIS A 421 17.25 -27.36 -8.30
N ARG A 422 16.97 -27.95 -7.14
CA ARG A 422 15.83 -27.56 -6.30
C ARG A 422 16.09 -26.17 -5.73
N LEU A 423 15.04 -25.33 -5.69
CA LEU A 423 15.17 -23.96 -5.23
C LEU A 423 14.68 -23.78 -3.79
N VAL A 424 15.49 -23.11 -2.97
CA VAL A 424 15.08 -22.49 -1.73
C VAL A 424 14.61 -21.07 -2.06
N THR A 425 13.33 -20.81 -2.04
CA THR A 425 12.81 -19.47 -2.21
C THR A 425 13.06 -18.65 -0.95
N MET A 426 13.98 -17.69 -1.04
CA MET A 426 14.27 -16.70 0.00
C MET A 426 13.59 -15.40 -0.36
N ASP A 427 12.37 -15.23 0.13
CA ASP A 427 11.53 -14.09 -0.23
C ASP A 427 11.89 -12.87 0.60
N ASN A 428 12.35 -11.80 -0.06
CA ASN A 428 12.73 -10.54 0.57
C ASN A 428 11.51 -9.70 0.97
N TYR A 429 10.58 -10.29 1.73
CA TYR A 429 9.46 -9.64 2.38
C TYR A 429 9.27 -10.22 3.79
N PRO A 430 9.14 -9.40 4.84
CA PRO A 430 8.99 -7.93 4.84
C PRO A 430 10.28 -7.11 4.99
N VAL A 431 11.44 -7.60 4.63
CA VAL A 431 12.72 -6.88 4.82
C VAL A 431 12.64 -5.41 4.40
N ASN A 432 13.20 -4.51 5.21
CA ASN A 432 13.11 -3.05 5.04
C ASN A 432 14.44 -2.31 5.07
N ASP A 433 15.57 -3.00 5.02
CA ASP A 433 16.91 -2.41 5.05
C ASP A 433 17.20 -1.47 3.88
N TRP A 434 16.52 -1.64 2.75
CA TRP A 434 16.57 -0.77 1.57
C TRP A 434 15.63 0.46 1.67
N ALA A 435 14.75 0.52 2.69
CA ALA A 435 13.76 1.57 2.95
C ALA A 435 13.61 1.80 4.46
N GLN A 436 14.69 2.18 5.10
CA GLN A 436 14.80 2.29 6.56
C GLN A 436 13.85 3.31 7.21
N ASP A 437 13.25 4.19 6.39
CA ASP A 437 12.19 5.10 6.83
C ASP A 437 10.82 4.39 6.97
N ARG A 438 10.69 3.12 6.53
CA ARG A 438 9.44 2.35 6.50
C ARG A 438 9.51 1.07 7.32
N ILE A 439 8.35 0.67 7.87
CA ILE A 439 8.06 -0.70 8.25
C ILE A 439 6.98 -1.25 7.32
N PHE A 440 7.03 -2.54 7.01
CA PHE A 440 6.09 -3.18 6.07
C PHE A 440 5.20 -4.15 6.83
N LEU A 441 4.00 -3.70 7.18
CA LEU A 441 3.04 -4.45 8.01
C LEU A 441 1.88 -5.05 7.22
N GLY A 442 1.88 -4.92 5.90
CA GLY A 442 0.86 -5.50 5.03
C GLY A 442 0.90 -7.03 4.97
N PRO A 443 -0.16 -7.68 4.47
CA PRO A 443 -0.19 -9.13 4.31
C PRO A 443 0.75 -9.61 3.20
N TYR A 444 1.21 -10.85 3.32
CA TYR A 444 1.98 -11.55 2.29
C TYR A 444 1.10 -11.81 1.05
N THR A 445 1.44 -11.22 -0.09
CA THR A 445 0.64 -11.28 -1.31
C THR A 445 1.51 -11.41 -2.56
N GLY A 446 0.89 -11.68 -3.72
CA GLY A 446 1.59 -11.70 -5.01
C GLY A 446 2.44 -12.95 -5.25
N ARG A 447 2.22 -14.04 -4.51
CA ARG A 447 2.90 -15.33 -4.70
C ARG A 447 1.90 -16.39 -5.09
N ASP A 448 2.19 -17.09 -6.18
CA ASP A 448 1.37 -18.21 -6.62
C ASP A 448 1.46 -19.38 -5.63
N PRO A 449 0.38 -20.17 -5.44
CA PRO A 449 0.43 -21.38 -4.62
C PRO A 449 1.53 -22.37 -5.03
N ALA A 450 1.95 -22.37 -6.29
CA ALA A 450 3.06 -23.17 -6.80
C ALA A 450 4.39 -22.84 -6.12
N VAL A 451 4.60 -21.58 -5.74
CA VAL A 451 5.82 -21.14 -5.04
C VAL A 451 5.97 -21.89 -3.71
N ALA A 452 4.89 -22.00 -2.94
CA ALA A 452 4.89 -22.75 -1.70
C ALA A 452 5.03 -24.26 -1.90
N THR A 453 4.41 -24.84 -2.93
CA THR A 453 4.34 -26.30 -3.11
C THR A 453 5.50 -26.91 -3.89
N GLN A 454 6.25 -26.09 -4.65
CA GLN A 454 7.33 -26.58 -5.52
C GLN A 454 8.74 -26.11 -5.10
N SER A 455 8.85 -25.19 -4.15
CA SER A 455 10.14 -24.82 -3.55
C SER A 455 10.61 -25.90 -2.58
N ALA A 456 11.93 -26.13 -2.51
CA ALA A 456 12.55 -26.98 -1.48
C ALA A 456 12.34 -26.40 -0.08
N ALA A 457 12.35 -25.07 0.02
CA ALA A 457 11.99 -24.30 1.21
C ALA A 457 11.42 -22.94 0.80
N LEU A 458 10.55 -22.38 1.65
CA LEU A 458 10.06 -20.99 1.54
C LEU A 458 10.43 -20.26 2.84
N LEU A 459 11.34 -19.30 2.74
CA LEU A 459 11.85 -18.51 3.86
C LEU A 459 11.57 -17.02 3.61
N ALA A 460 10.84 -16.39 4.51
CA ALA A 460 10.54 -14.95 4.46
C ALA A 460 11.63 -14.17 5.22
N ASN A 461 12.20 -13.14 4.58
CA ASN A 461 13.23 -12.29 5.17
C ASN A 461 12.58 -11.20 6.03
N ALA A 462 12.94 -11.17 7.33
CA ALA A 462 12.36 -10.28 8.32
C ALA A 462 12.86 -8.84 8.20
N MET A 463 12.14 -7.89 8.83
CA MET A 463 12.63 -6.53 9.08
C MET A 463 13.62 -6.48 10.24
N GLU A 464 14.36 -5.36 10.33
CA GLU A 464 15.19 -5.05 11.51
C GLU A 464 14.34 -5.01 12.81
N GLN A 465 13.05 -4.69 12.73
CA GLN A 465 12.09 -4.63 13.84
C GLN A 465 11.47 -6.02 14.11
N PRO A 466 11.94 -6.76 15.15
CA PRO A 466 11.59 -8.17 15.34
C PRO A 466 10.10 -8.39 15.62
N THR A 467 9.51 -7.61 16.54
CA THR A 467 8.12 -7.79 16.94
C THR A 467 7.15 -7.37 15.83
N ALA A 468 7.42 -6.28 15.12
CA ALA A 468 6.63 -5.81 14.00
C ALA A 468 6.65 -6.80 12.83
N SER A 469 7.79 -7.46 12.58
CA SER A 469 7.94 -8.51 11.56
C SER A 469 6.96 -9.67 11.72
N ARG A 470 6.47 -9.92 12.94
CA ARG A 470 5.55 -11.04 13.20
C ARG A 470 4.21 -10.89 12.49
N ILE A 471 3.75 -9.66 12.19
CA ILE A 471 2.50 -9.47 11.44
C ILE A 471 2.60 -10.04 10.02
N PRO A 472 3.51 -9.58 9.14
CA PRO A 472 3.66 -10.18 7.81
C PRO A 472 4.17 -11.62 7.85
N LEU A 473 5.05 -11.99 8.78
CA LEU A 473 5.55 -13.37 8.91
C LEU A 473 4.48 -14.38 9.34
N PHE A 474 3.46 -13.96 10.11
CA PHE A 474 2.29 -14.78 10.38
C PHE A 474 1.54 -15.12 9.11
N THR A 475 1.34 -14.13 8.25
CA THR A 475 0.61 -14.32 6.99
C THR A 475 1.42 -15.15 5.98
N ALA A 476 2.76 -15.01 5.98
CA ALA A 476 3.65 -15.86 5.19
C ALA A 476 3.63 -17.32 5.68
N ALA A 477 3.56 -17.54 7.00
CA ALA A 477 3.41 -18.87 7.59
C ALA A 477 2.08 -19.54 7.21
N ASP A 478 0.97 -18.77 7.22
CA ASP A 478 -0.35 -19.26 6.79
C ASP A 478 -0.36 -19.61 5.29
N PHE A 479 0.24 -18.76 4.44
CA PHE A 479 0.43 -19.06 3.02
C PHE A 479 1.26 -20.33 2.80
N ALA A 480 2.40 -20.48 3.47
CA ALA A 480 3.27 -21.65 3.32
C ALA A 480 2.61 -22.95 3.84
N TRP A 481 1.72 -22.83 4.83
CA TRP A 481 0.97 -23.94 5.38
C TRP A 481 -0.16 -24.42 4.47
N ASN A 482 -1.04 -23.47 4.03
CA ASN A 482 -2.19 -23.80 3.18
C ASN A 482 -2.31 -22.79 2.02
N PRO A 483 -1.44 -22.87 1.00
CA PRO A 483 -1.38 -21.86 -0.07
C PRO A 483 -2.67 -21.73 -0.89
N ARG A 484 -3.46 -22.79 -1.01
CA ARG A 484 -4.75 -22.76 -1.73
C ARG A 484 -5.89 -22.20 -0.88
N GLY A 485 -5.86 -22.40 0.43
CA GLY A 485 -6.84 -21.90 1.38
C GLY A 485 -6.50 -20.51 1.95
N TYR A 486 -5.33 -19.99 1.64
CA TYR A 486 -4.86 -18.70 2.12
C TYR A 486 -5.78 -17.54 1.72
N ARG A 487 -6.09 -16.68 2.69
CA ARG A 487 -6.89 -15.45 2.52
C ARG A 487 -6.12 -14.29 3.16
N PRO A 488 -5.43 -13.46 2.36
CA PRO A 488 -4.49 -12.45 2.88
C PRO A 488 -5.08 -11.55 3.96
N GLN A 489 -6.27 -10.99 3.73
CA GLN A 489 -6.89 -10.04 4.67
C GLN A 489 -7.36 -10.71 5.97
N GLU A 490 -7.91 -11.92 5.91
CA GLU A 490 -8.33 -12.66 7.10
C GLU A 490 -7.12 -13.08 7.94
N SER A 491 -6.05 -13.57 7.29
CA SER A 491 -4.78 -13.91 7.91
C SER A 491 -4.12 -12.70 8.57
N TRP A 492 -4.15 -11.54 7.90
CA TRP A 492 -3.61 -10.29 8.42
C TRP A 492 -4.36 -9.77 9.65
N GLN A 493 -5.68 -9.84 9.65
CA GLN A 493 -6.48 -9.51 10.84
C GLN A 493 -6.16 -10.45 12.01
N ALA A 494 -6.00 -11.74 11.73
CA ALA A 494 -5.61 -12.72 12.74
C ALA A 494 -4.20 -12.47 13.30
N ALA A 495 -3.25 -12.07 12.46
CA ALA A 495 -1.90 -11.69 12.88
C ALA A 495 -1.91 -10.49 13.85
N ILE A 496 -2.74 -9.49 13.56
CA ILE A 496 -2.94 -8.32 14.42
C ILE A 496 -3.59 -8.74 15.75
N ASP A 497 -4.61 -9.60 15.70
CA ASP A 497 -5.30 -10.10 16.89
C ASP A 497 -4.38 -10.96 17.77
N ASP A 498 -3.53 -11.82 17.17
CA ASP A 498 -2.52 -12.63 17.88
C ASP A 498 -1.49 -11.76 18.61
N LEU A 499 -0.97 -10.74 17.94
CA LEU A 499 0.05 -9.86 18.50
C LEU A 499 -0.50 -8.88 19.56
N ALA A 500 -1.71 -8.34 19.35
CA ALA A 500 -2.34 -7.39 20.25
C ALA A 500 -2.94 -8.04 21.50
N GLY A 501 -3.28 -9.32 21.44
CA GLY A 501 -3.96 -10.01 22.52
C GLY A 501 -5.43 -9.60 22.73
N PRO A 502 -6.02 -9.84 23.91
CA PRO A 502 -7.47 -9.72 24.12
C PRO A 502 -7.97 -8.27 24.24
N ASP A 503 -7.11 -7.27 24.50
CA ASP A 503 -7.57 -5.88 24.68
C ASP A 503 -8.01 -5.23 23.36
N ALA A 504 -9.28 -4.83 23.31
CA ALA A 504 -9.88 -4.25 22.10
C ALA A 504 -9.23 -2.93 21.67
N LYS A 505 -8.76 -2.11 22.63
CA LYS A 505 -8.13 -0.81 22.33
C LYS A 505 -6.71 -1.01 21.77
N THR A 506 -5.97 -1.98 22.31
CA THR A 506 -4.65 -2.38 21.79
C THR A 506 -4.80 -2.93 20.36
N ARG A 507 -5.80 -3.77 20.11
CA ARG A 507 -6.10 -4.26 18.74
C ARG A 507 -6.44 -3.12 17.79
N ALA A 508 -7.27 -2.17 18.20
CA ALA A 508 -7.62 -1.01 17.37
C ALA A 508 -6.39 -0.15 17.04
N ALA A 509 -5.52 0.10 18.04
CA ALA A 509 -4.28 0.84 17.85
C ALA A 509 -3.31 0.11 16.91
N LEU A 510 -3.16 -1.22 17.05
CA LEU A 510 -2.29 -2.01 16.17
C LEU A 510 -2.82 -2.10 14.73
N ARG A 511 -4.15 -2.18 14.56
CA ARG A 511 -4.80 -2.07 13.24
C ARG A 511 -4.55 -0.70 12.60
N ALA A 512 -4.58 0.37 13.39
CA ALA A 512 -4.29 1.70 12.89
C ALA A 512 -2.83 1.81 12.44
N LEU A 513 -1.86 1.31 13.22
CA LEU A 513 -0.46 1.28 12.80
C LEU A 513 -0.28 0.43 11.53
N ALA A 514 -0.72 -0.83 11.56
CA ALA A 514 -0.55 -1.74 10.43
C ALA A 514 -1.26 -1.27 9.16
N GLY A 515 -2.42 -0.60 9.30
CA GLY A 515 -3.14 -0.03 8.17
C GLY A 515 -2.46 1.20 7.56
N ASN A 516 -1.69 1.96 8.33
CA ASN A 516 -0.92 3.13 7.86
C ASN A 516 0.51 2.78 7.42
N ASP A 517 0.90 1.51 7.52
CA ASP A 517 2.18 0.96 7.07
C ASP A 517 1.97 -0.33 6.25
N ALA A 518 0.81 -0.44 5.57
CA ALA A 518 0.42 -1.64 4.83
C ALA A 518 1.05 -1.72 3.44
N SER A 519 1.37 -0.60 2.82
CA SER A 519 1.92 -0.60 1.45
C SER A 519 3.40 -0.97 1.44
N SER A 520 3.78 -1.76 0.44
CA SER A 520 5.15 -2.23 0.23
C SER A 520 5.42 -2.46 -1.25
N MET A 521 6.53 -3.11 -1.60
CA MET A 521 6.77 -3.59 -2.97
C MET A 521 5.73 -4.63 -3.41
N LEU A 522 5.11 -5.37 -2.49
CA LEU A 522 4.03 -6.32 -2.84
C LEU A 522 2.73 -5.63 -3.27
N GLY A 523 2.66 -4.31 -3.18
CA GLY A 523 1.45 -3.54 -3.35
C GLY A 523 0.73 -3.31 -2.01
N GLY A 524 -0.58 -3.19 -2.05
CA GLY A 524 -1.40 -2.86 -0.88
C GLY A 524 -1.74 -1.38 -0.82
N ASP A 525 -2.95 -1.10 -0.32
CA ASP A 525 -3.46 0.26 -0.16
C ASP A 525 -3.11 0.80 1.21
N GLU A 526 -2.25 1.82 1.23
CA GLU A 526 -1.92 2.56 2.43
C GLU A 526 -3.15 3.26 2.99
N SER A 527 -3.36 3.13 4.31
CA SER A 527 -4.45 3.78 5.03
C SER A 527 -5.85 3.52 4.43
N ALA A 528 -6.06 2.35 3.83
CA ALA A 528 -7.30 1.99 3.12
C ALA A 528 -8.55 2.23 3.99
N TYR A 529 -8.48 1.95 5.29
CA TYR A 529 -9.60 2.11 6.22
C TYR A 529 -10.02 3.57 6.46
N LEU A 530 -9.13 4.55 6.20
CA LEU A 530 -9.41 5.98 6.35
C LEU A 530 -10.12 6.58 5.12
N ARG A 531 -9.92 6.03 3.92
CA ARG A 531 -10.46 6.58 2.67
C ARG A 531 -11.99 6.76 2.71
N PRO A 532 -12.79 5.75 3.11
CA PRO A 532 -14.24 5.93 3.22
C PRO A 532 -14.64 6.99 4.26
N LEU A 533 -13.88 7.15 5.33
CA LEU A 533 -14.12 8.18 6.35
C LEU A 533 -13.82 9.57 5.81
N PHE A 534 -12.74 9.72 5.04
CA PHE A 534 -12.41 10.97 4.34
C PHE A 534 -13.50 11.36 3.35
N ASP A 535 -13.93 10.44 2.50
CA ASP A 535 -14.95 10.69 1.49
C ASP A 535 -16.29 11.08 2.13
N ALA A 536 -16.70 10.38 3.18
CA ALA A 536 -17.91 10.71 3.92
C ALA A 536 -17.83 12.09 4.58
N PHE A 537 -16.67 12.44 5.16
CA PHE A 537 -16.46 13.75 5.79
C PHE A 537 -16.42 14.88 4.76
N TRP A 538 -15.68 14.73 3.66
CA TRP A 538 -15.62 15.75 2.60
C TRP A 538 -16.97 15.95 1.92
N THR A 539 -17.73 14.88 1.69
CA THR A 539 -19.09 14.94 1.15
C THR A 539 -20.04 15.68 2.10
N ALA A 540 -19.95 15.40 3.40
CA ALA A 540 -20.77 16.08 4.39
C ALA A 540 -20.39 17.56 4.55
N LEU A 541 -19.10 17.89 4.48
CA LEU A 541 -18.60 19.28 4.55
C LEU A 541 -19.01 20.12 3.34
N ALA A 542 -19.19 19.50 2.18
CA ALA A 542 -19.69 20.18 0.97
C ALA A 542 -21.22 20.37 0.99
N GLY A 543 -21.94 19.68 1.87
CA GLY A 543 -23.39 19.78 2.01
C GLY A 543 -23.81 20.82 3.06
N THR A 544 -25.14 20.97 3.23
CA THR A 544 -25.77 21.91 4.19
C THR A 544 -26.27 21.20 5.46
N ASP A 545 -26.19 19.85 5.53
CA ASP A 545 -26.66 19.09 6.71
C ASP A 545 -25.59 19.07 7.80
N VAL A 546 -25.75 19.95 8.79
CA VAL A 546 -24.86 20.07 9.95
C VAL A 546 -24.82 18.77 10.75
N GLY A 547 -25.93 18.07 10.91
CA GLY A 547 -25.98 16.81 11.65
C GLY A 547 -25.19 15.68 10.96
N ARG A 548 -25.21 15.64 9.65
CA ARG A 548 -24.40 14.70 8.86
C ARG A 548 -22.91 15.02 8.99
N LEU A 549 -22.56 16.33 8.95
CA LEU A 549 -21.17 16.76 9.13
C LEU A 549 -20.65 16.38 10.52
N GLU A 550 -21.42 16.59 11.58
CA GLU A 550 -21.05 16.21 12.95
C GLU A 550 -20.79 14.71 13.05
N ARG A 551 -21.74 13.88 12.61
CA ARG A 551 -21.58 12.41 12.68
C ARG A 551 -20.39 11.90 11.87
N SER A 552 -20.14 12.45 10.69
CA SER A 552 -19.00 12.06 9.88
C SER A 552 -17.68 12.55 10.48
N GLY A 553 -17.69 13.76 11.04
CA GLY A 553 -16.56 14.33 11.77
C GLY A 553 -16.20 13.52 13.02
N ASP A 554 -17.18 13.08 13.81
CA ASP A 554 -16.96 12.27 15.01
C ASP A 554 -16.30 10.93 14.67
N ARG A 555 -16.81 10.22 13.65
CA ARG A 555 -16.20 8.97 13.19
C ARG A 555 -14.75 9.15 12.76
N LEU A 556 -14.47 10.23 12.04
CA LEU A 556 -13.13 10.51 11.58
C LEU A 556 -12.21 10.93 12.74
N ARG A 557 -12.71 11.73 13.70
CA ARG A 557 -11.98 12.06 14.94
C ARG A 557 -11.63 10.81 15.74
N ASP A 558 -12.55 9.86 15.85
CA ASP A 558 -12.32 8.63 16.60
C ASP A 558 -11.21 7.77 15.98
N ALA A 559 -11.17 7.69 14.62
CA ALA A 559 -10.07 7.04 13.92
C ALA A 559 -8.73 7.76 14.21
N PHE A 560 -8.68 9.09 14.11
CA PHE A 560 -7.49 9.86 14.41
C PHE A 560 -7.10 9.83 15.90
N ARG A 561 -8.05 9.78 16.84
CA ARG A 561 -7.77 9.58 18.27
C ARG A 561 -7.11 8.23 18.53
N THR A 562 -7.58 7.18 17.84
CA THR A 562 -6.96 5.85 17.91
C THR A 562 -5.49 5.91 17.48
N MET A 563 -5.18 6.63 16.39
CA MET A 563 -3.80 6.86 15.94
C MET A 563 -2.99 7.68 16.95
N ARG A 564 -3.58 8.75 17.49
CA ARG A 564 -2.93 9.63 18.50
C ARG A 564 -2.53 8.86 19.76
N ASP A 565 -3.41 7.97 20.22
CA ASP A 565 -3.25 7.23 21.46
C ASP A 565 -2.42 5.93 21.26
N ALA A 566 -2.08 5.56 20.01
CA ALA A 566 -1.35 4.35 19.68
C ALA A 566 0.05 4.26 20.35
N PRO A 567 0.87 5.33 20.44
CA PRO A 567 2.18 5.25 21.07
C PRO A 567 2.13 4.75 22.51
N GLU A 568 1.20 5.25 23.33
CA GLU A 568 1.04 4.86 24.73
C GLU A 568 0.56 3.41 24.84
N ARG A 569 -0.36 3.00 23.97
CA ARG A 569 -0.99 1.66 24.03
C ARG A 569 -0.07 0.55 23.55
N LEU A 570 0.76 0.82 22.53
CA LEU A 570 1.55 -0.19 21.84
C LEU A 570 3.01 -0.28 22.33
N SER A 571 3.48 0.65 23.14
CA SER A 571 4.87 0.67 23.61
C SER A 571 5.31 -0.63 24.29
N ARG A 572 4.44 -1.27 25.06
CA ARG A 572 4.72 -2.55 25.72
C ARG A 572 4.64 -3.75 24.79
N THR A 573 3.82 -3.66 23.74
CA THR A 573 3.57 -4.76 22.80
C THR A 573 4.67 -4.84 21.73
N LEU A 574 5.09 -3.69 21.19
CA LEU A 574 5.98 -3.62 20.03
C LEU A 574 7.44 -3.31 20.39
N GLY A 575 7.70 -2.75 21.59
CA GLY A 575 9.05 -2.37 22.00
C GLY A 575 9.51 -1.00 21.46
N ASP A 576 10.77 -0.67 21.73
CA ASP A 576 11.34 0.64 21.41
C ASP A 576 11.79 0.77 19.95
N ASP A 577 12.04 -0.32 19.28
CA ASP A 577 12.46 -0.40 17.87
C ASP A 577 11.41 0.12 16.89
N VAL A 578 10.14 0.10 17.26
CA VAL A 578 9.00 0.65 16.47
C VAL A 578 8.60 2.06 16.94
N ARG A 579 9.20 2.58 17.98
CA ARG A 579 8.84 3.86 18.61
C ARG A 579 8.79 5.04 17.63
N PRO A 580 9.74 5.21 16.68
CA PRO A 580 9.69 6.32 15.75
C PRO A 580 8.40 6.35 14.91
N TRP A 581 7.94 5.19 14.41
CA TRP A 581 6.69 5.09 13.63
C TRP A 581 5.46 5.30 14.50
N LEU A 582 5.47 4.82 15.74
CA LEU A 582 4.38 5.08 16.70
C LEU A 582 4.24 6.56 17.00
N ASP A 583 5.35 7.25 17.30
CA ASP A 583 5.35 8.67 17.58
C ASP A 583 4.88 9.48 16.37
N GLN A 584 5.29 9.09 15.16
CA GLN A 584 4.86 9.72 13.91
C GLN A 584 3.36 9.49 13.64
N LEU A 585 2.86 8.26 13.86
CA LEU A 585 1.44 7.95 13.78
C LEU A 585 0.62 8.80 14.76
N GLY A 586 1.14 8.96 16.00
CA GLY A 586 0.52 9.78 17.03
C GLY A 586 0.41 11.26 16.64
N ARG A 587 1.48 11.81 16.00
CA ARG A 587 1.48 13.20 15.48
C ARG A 587 0.44 13.38 14.38
N TYR A 588 0.35 12.44 13.42
CA TYR A 588 -0.70 12.47 12.39
C TYR A 588 -2.10 12.34 13.01
N GLY A 589 -2.26 11.51 14.04
CA GLY A 589 -3.51 11.38 14.76
C GLY A 589 -3.96 12.70 15.41
N ASP A 590 -3.07 13.40 16.12
CA ASP A 590 -3.40 14.70 16.72
C ASP A 590 -3.66 15.76 15.64
N ALA A 591 -2.82 15.83 14.60
CA ALA A 591 -3.03 16.74 13.47
C ALA A 591 -4.37 16.50 12.77
N GLY A 592 -4.75 15.24 12.57
CA GLY A 592 -6.04 14.85 11.97
C GLY A 592 -7.23 15.29 12.83
N VAL A 593 -7.18 15.07 14.16
CA VAL A 593 -8.23 15.58 15.08
C VAL A 593 -8.38 17.09 14.95
N ARG A 594 -7.24 17.84 15.00
CA ARG A 594 -7.26 19.31 14.87
C ARG A 594 -7.76 19.76 13.51
N ALA A 595 -7.42 19.05 12.43
CA ALA A 595 -7.91 19.37 11.09
C ALA A 595 -9.44 19.21 10.98
N VAL A 596 -10.01 18.15 11.55
CA VAL A 596 -11.47 17.96 11.62
C VAL A 596 -12.13 19.04 12.47
N ASP A 597 -11.55 19.36 13.65
CA ASP A 597 -12.06 20.44 14.51
C ASP A 597 -12.03 21.79 13.80
N MET A 598 -10.96 22.10 13.08
CA MET A 598 -10.81 23.31 12.27
C MET A 598 -11.94 23.46 11.25
N LEU A 599 -12.15 22.42 10.45
CA LEU A 599 -13.15 22.44 9.36
C LEU A 599 -14.58 22.45 9.89
N THR A 600 -14.86 21.74 10.97
CA THR A 600 -16.19 21.76 11.60
C THR A 600 -16.48 23.11 12.28
N ALA A 601 -15.49 23.76 12.90
CA ALA A 601 -15.62 25.10 13.44
C ALA A 601 -15.92 26.14 12.34
N GLN A 602 -15.23 26.02 11.18
CA GLN A 602 -15.51 26.89 10.02
C GLN A 602 -16.93 26.71 9.51
N ALA A 603 -17.42 25.47 9.39
CA ALA A 603 -18.78 25.19 8.95
C ALA A 603 -19.85 25.80 9.90
N ARG A 604 -19.52 25.96 11.20
CA ARG A 604 -20.34 26.63 12.20
C ARG A 604 -20.16 28.17 12.25
N GLY A 605 -19.24 28.71 11.44
CA GLY A 605 -18.87 30.13 11.48
C GLY A 605 -17.97 30.54 12.67
N ASP A 606 -17.48 29.59 13.45
CA ASP A 606 -16.57 29.84 14.58
C ASP A 606 -15.12 30.02 14.11
N GLY A 607 -14.81 31.24 13.67
CA GLY A 607 -13.47 31.57 13.16
C GLY A 607 -12.39 31.50 14.26
N ALA A 608 -12.73 31.76 15.52
CA ALA A 608 -11.80 31.72 16.65
C ALA A 608 -11.33 30.29 16.94
N ALA A 609 -12.28 29.35 17.04
CA ALA A 609 -11.96 27.93 17.20
C ALA A 609 -11.22 27.37 15.98
N ALA A 610 -11.66 27.74 14.77
CA ALA A 610 -11.01 27.32 13.51
C ALA A 610 -9.55 27.78 13.44
N TRP A 611 -9.26 29.04 13.76
CA TRP A 611 -7.92 29.59 13.75
C TRP A 611 -7.01 28.94 14.80
N LYS A 612 -7.52 28.75 16.01
CA LYS A 612 -6.81 27.99 17.07
C LYS A 612 -6.39 26.60 16.60
N ALA A 613 -7.31 25.88 15.97
CA ALA A 613 -7.07 24.55 15.48
C ALA A 613 -6.06 24.55 14.31
N ARG A 614 -6.15 25.54 13.41
CA ARG A 614 -5.21 25.71 12.29
C ARG A 614 -3.76 25.89 12.75
N LEU A 615 -3.54 26.77 13.72
CA LEU A 615 -2.20 26.97 14.31
C LEU A 615 -1.65 25.67 14.91
N ALA A 616 -2.50 24.87 15.57
CA ALA A 616 -2.09 23.59 16.12
C ALA A 616 -1.75 22.57 15.01
N VAL A 617 -2.50 22.53 13.89
CA VAL A 617 -2.17 21.67 12.75
C VAL A 617 -0.81 22.05 12.14
N GLU A 618 -0.53 23.34 11.99
CA GLU A 618 0.75 23.83 11.44
C GLU A 618 1.94 23.41 12.30
N ALA A 619 1.86 23.63 13.60
CA ALA A 619 2.90 23.23 14.56
C ALA A 619 3.14 21.69 14.57
N LEU A 620 2.09 20.91 14.34
CA LEU A 620 2.21 19.44 14.23
C LEU A 620 2.81 19.03 12.89
N ARG A 621 2.47 19.72 11.79
CA ARG A 621 3.04 19.44 10.47
C ARG A 621 4.54 19.71 10.41
N GLU A 622 5.01 20.75 11.09
CA GLU A 622 6.44 20.99 11.24
C GLU A 622 7.14 19.79 11.89
N LYS A 623 6.61 19.32 13.03
CA LYS A 623 7.14 18.12 13.73
C LYS A 623 7.03 16.83 12.89
N ILE A 624 5.99 16.71 12.04
CA ILE A 624 5.81 15.60 11.12
C ILE A 624 6.88 15.65 10.04
N GLY A 625 7.17 16.84 9.49
CA GLY A 625 8.18 17.04 8.46
C GLY A 625 9.61 16.78 8.93
N ASP A 626 9.91 17.00 10.22
CA ASP A 626 11.22 16.73 10.83
C ASP A 626 11.47 15.24 11.08
N SER A 627 10.46 14.38 10.91
CA SER A 627 10.57 12.95 11.16
C SER A 627 11.40 12.25 10.09
N ARG A 628 12.22 11.28 10.53
CA ARG A 628 12.99 10.40 9.63
C ARG A 628 12.21 9.21 9.13
N VAL A 629 11.02 8.97 9.68
CA VAL A 629 10.19 7.83 9.30
C VAL A 629 8.89 8.28 8.65
N THR A 630 8.37 7.44 7.77
CA THR A 630 7.19 7.67 6.96
C THR A 630 6.05 6.77 7.43
N VAL A 631 4.86 7.34 7.66
CA VAL A 631 3.61 6.65 8.03
C VAL A 631 2.49 7.21 7.16
N GLY A 632 1.59 6.38 6.66
CA GLY A 632 0.44 6.80 5.85
C GLY A 632 0.83 7.46 4.54
N LYS A 633 1.85 6.93 3.88
CA LYS A 633 2.46 7.45 2.66
C LYS A 633 1.43 7.77 1.57
N GLY A 634 1.40 9.02 1.12
CA GLY A 634 0.50 9.46 0.06
C GLY A 634 -0.98 9.57 0.45
N VAL A 635 -1.34 9.45 1.74
CA VAL A 635 -2.72 9.53 2.23
C VAL A 635 -2.88 10.58 3.32
N LEU A 636 -2.08 10.54 4.39
CA LEU A 636 -2.26 11.43 5.54
C LEU A 636 -1.85 12.87 5.24
N ASP A 637 -0.68 13.09 4.62
CA ASP A 637 -0.25 14.43 4.22
C ASP A 637 -1.21 15.11 3.24
N PRO A 638 -1.69 14.45 2.16
CA PRO A 638 -2.69 15.02 1.26
C PRO A 638 -3.99 15.41 1.98
N PHE A 639 -4.44 14.64 2.98
CA PHE A 639 -5.60 15.01 3.79
C PHE A 639 -5.36 16.31 4.55
N LEU A 640 -4.23 16.43 5.27
CA LEU A 640 -3.88 17.64 6.03
C LEU A 640 -3.66 18.85 5.11
N ALA A 641 -2.99 18.66 3.97
CA ALA A 641 -2.79 19.71 2.97
C ALA A 641 -4.12 20.22 2.42
N LYS A 642 -5.04 19.33 2.06
CA LYS A 642 -6.38 19.68 1.60
C LYS A 642 -7.20 20.42 2.67
N ALA A 643 -7.06 19.99 3.95
CA ALA A 643 -7.72 20.65 5.08
C ALA A 643 -7.22 22.08 5.26
N LEU A 644 -5.91 22.32 5.20
CA LEU A 644 -5.33 23.66 5.29
C LEU A 644 -5.70 24.54 4.10
N THR A 645 -5.62 24.02 2.88
CA THR A 645 -6.08 24.75 1.68
C THR A 645 -7.53 25.19 1.81
N ARG A 646 -8.41 24.32 2.31
CA ARG A 646 -9.82 24.66 2.56
C ARG A 646 -9.96 25.74 3.63
N ALA A 647 -9.13 25.68 4.68
CA ALA A 647 -9.14 26.66 5.75
C ALA A 647 -8.65 28.04 5.29
N ASP A 648 -7.61 28.07 4.45
CA ASP A 648 -7.08 29.30 3.87
C ASP A 648 -8.09 29.96 2.91
N ALA A 649 -8.79 29.16 2.11
CA ALA A 649 -9.88 29.63 1.27
C ALA A 649 -11.05 30.21 2.10
N TRP A 650 -11.40 29.61 3.22
CA TRP A 650 -12.46 30.08 4.12
C TRP A 650 -12.09 31.44 4.77
N SER A 651 -10.84 31.63 5.16
CA SER A 651 -10.34 32.90 5.71
C SER A 651 -10.05 33.97 4.65
N GLY A 652 -9.93 33.57 3.39
CA GLY A 652 -9.63 34.44 2.24
C GLY A 652 -8.14 34.66 1.99
N VAL A 653 -7.26 33.98 2.73
CA VAL A 653 -5.80 34.06 2.60
C VAL A 653 -5.33 33.74 1.19
N ASP A 654 -5.87 32.73 0.54
CA ASP A 654 -5.53 32.27 -0.81
C ASP A 654 -5.80 33.31 -1.92
N ARG A 655 -6.56 34.38 -1.61
CA ARG A 655 -6.93 35.45 -2.54
C ARG A 655 -5.99 36.62 -2.52
N THR A 656 -5.36 36.87 -1.39
CA THR A 656 -4.50 38.05 -1.11
C THR A 656 -3.48 38.29 -2.22
N PRO A 657 -2.72 37.29 -2.71
CA PRO A 657 -1.76 37.50 -3.79
C PRO A 657 -2.36 38.00 -5.11
N LYS A 658 -3.64 37.64 -5.37
CA LYS A 658 -4.33 37.97 -6.63
C LYS A 658 -4.95 39.37 -6.65
N GLN A 659 -4.96 40.05 -5.51
CA GLN A 659 -5.67 41.32 -5.34
C GLN A 659 -4.81 42.56 -5.63
N GLY A 660 -3.53 42.37 -5.93
CA GLY A 660 -2.60 43.47 -6.23
C GLY A 660 -2.31 44.37 -5.03
N LEU A 661 -2.33 43.81 -3.84
CA LEU A 661 -2.06 44.51 -2.58
C LEU A 661 -0.56 44.87 -2.48
N ARG A 662 -0.29 45.95 -1.76
CA ARG A 662 1.08 46.46 -1.52
C ARG A 662 1.29 46.65 -0.02
N THR A 663 2.42 46.17 0.48
CA THR A 663 2.88 46.33 1.86
C THR A 663 4.24 46.95 1.89
N GLY A 664 4.65 47.45 3.05
CA GLY A 664 6.07 47.74 3.32
C GLY A 664 6.88 46.44 3.33
N LYS A 665 8.19 46.52 3.12
CA LYS A 665 9.06 45.33 3.09
C LYS A 665 8.95 44.50 4.36
N GLU A 666 8.85 45.17 5.50
CA GLU A 666 8.72 44.56 6.82
C GLU A 666 7.30 43.97 7.13
N ASP A 667 6.28 44.42 6.38
CA ASP A 667 4.90 43.95 6.55
C ASP A 667 4.48 42.92 5.51
N HIS A 668 5.42 42.42 4.70
CA HIS A 668 5.10 41.55 3.54
C HIS A 668 4.34 40.30 3.95
N ALA A 669 4.70 39.69 5.07
CA ALA A 669 4.01 38.47 5.58
C ALA A 669 2.54 38.70 5.94
N ALA A 670 2.11 39.97 6.18
CA ALA A 670 0.70 40.26 6.49
C ALA A 670 -0.22 40.27 5.26
N ALA A 671 0.32 40.09 4.04
CA ALA A 671 -0.48 40.04 2.80
C ALA A 671 0.24 39.21 1.71
N ASP A 672 0.91 38.12 2.08
CA ASP A 672 1.63 37.26 1.14
C ASP A 672 0.83 36.02 0.71
N GLY A 673 -0.36 35.84 1.28
CA GLY A 673 -1.24 34.73 1.00
C GLY A 673 -0.85 33.43 1.70
N LYS A 674 -0.10 33.52 2.80
CA LYS A 674 0.36 32.38 3.58
C LYS A 674 0.07 32.59 5.07
N ALA A 675 -0.96 31.91 5.57
CA ALA A 675 -1.30 32.00 6.97
C ALA A 675 -0.24 31.44 7.94
N ALA A 676 0.79 30.74 7.43
CA ALA A 676 1.92 30.24 8.22
C ALA A 676 3.00 31.28 8.48
N THR A 677 3.12 32.32 7.64
CA THR A 677 4.06 33.44 7.82
C THR A 677 3.50 34.50 8.76
N GLU A 678 4.34 35.30 9.39
CA GLU A 678 3.88 36.34 10.29
C GLU A 678 4.82 37.56 10.30
N VAL A 679 4.23 38.72 10.60
CA VAL A 679 4.97 39.92 11.03
C VAL A 679 5.04 39.83 12.57
N ALA A 680 6.21 39.52 13.10
CA ALA A 680 6.40 39.28 14.52
C ALA A 680 6.29 40.60 15.31
N SER A 681 5.38 40.64 16.30
CA SER A 681 5.20 41.74 17.28
C SER A 681 5.50 43.17 16.76
N PRO A 682 4.75 43.65 15.74
CA PRO A 682 5.05 44.89 15.07
C PRO A 682 4.92 46.09 16.03
N GLY A 683 6.03 46.85 16.24
CA GLY A 683 6.01 48.04 17.08
C GLY A 683 5.27 49.23 16.48
N ARG A 684 4.74 49.12 15.29
CA ARG A 684 4.05 50.15 14.48
C ARG A 684 2.79 49.54 13.83
N PRO A 685 1.82 50.37 13.34
CA PRO A 685 0.69 49.85 12.61
C PRO A 685 1.11 49.06 11.36
N VAL A 686 0.55 47.87 11.16
CA VAL A 686 0.75 47.05 9.96
C VAL A 686 -0.25 47.50 8.89
N THR A 687 0.25 47.94 7.75
CA THR A 687 -0.55 48.58 6.69
C THR A 687 -0.51 47.82 5.37
N VAL A 688 -1.69 47.51 4.83
CA VAL A 688 -1.88 46.95 3.49
C VAL A 688 -2.56 48.00 2.62
N ARG A 689 -1.91 48.41 1.50
CA ARG A 689 -2.42 49.41 0.54
C ARG A 689 -3.00 48.74 -0.67
N PHE A 690 -4.04 49.33 -1.23
CA PHE A 690 -4.64 48.91 -2.50
C PHE A 690 -4.00 49.66 -3.66
N GLY A 691 -4.01 49.10 -4.85
CA GLY A 691 -3.47 49.74 -6.02
C GLY A 691 -4.32 50.97 -6.47
N ARG A 692 -5.57 51.01 -6.02
CA ARG A 692 -6.56 52.09 -6.26
C ARG A 692 -7.61 52.07 -5.15
N SER A 693 -8.41 53.13 -5.03
CA SER A 693 -9.58 53.11 -4.16
C SER A 693 -10.61 52.11 -4.67
N ARG A 694 -11.11 51.26 -3.73
CA ARG A 694 -12.07 50.19 -4.02
C ARG A 694 -13.18 50.13 -2.97
N PRO A 695 -14.39 49.72 -3.33
CA PRO A 695 -15.44 49.44 -2.35
C PRO A 695 -15.02 48.24 -1.50
N LEU A 696 -14.87 48.44 -0.20
CA LEU A 696 -14.47 47.45 0.80
C LEU A 696 -15.72 47.01 1.57
N SER A 697 -16.08 45.74 1.51
CA SER A 697 -17.21 45.14 2.21
C SER A 697 -16.89 44.68 3.61
N ALA A 698 -15.69 44.07 3.76
CA ALA A 698 -15.22 43.54 5.05
C ALA A 698 -13.68 43.41 5.09
N VAL A 699 -13.13 43.21 6.27
CA VAL A 699 -11.71 42.84 6.52
C VAL A 699 -11.69 41.64 7.44
N SER A 700 -10.91 40.63 7.06
CA SER A 700 -10.49 39.56 7.96
C SER A 700 -9.04 39.77 8.39
N ALA A 701 -8.72 39.58 9.66
CA ALA A 701 -7.35 39.62 10.17
C ALA A 701 -7.05 38.37 11.00
N LEU A 702 -5.89 37.78 10.71
CA LEU A 702 -5.33 36.64 11.42
C LEU A 702 -4.11 37.08 12.22
N THR A 703 -4.15 36.86 13.52
CA THR A 703 -3.08 37.23 14.45
C THR A 703 -2.75 36.11 15.42
N THR A 704 -1.63 36.17 16.10
CA THR A 704 -1.41 35.32 17.28
C THR A 704 -2.46 35.62 18.33
N ARG A 705 -2.80 34.64 19.15
CA ARG A 705 -3.77 34.79 20.24
C ARG A 705 -3.12 35.55 21.40
N VAL A 706 -3.88 36.46 21.99
CA VAL A 706 -3.49 37.19 23.20
C VAL A 706 -4.58 37.07 24.25
N GLN A 707 -4.22 37.26 25.53
CA GLN A 707 -5.21 37.19 26.64
C GLN A 707 -6.14 38.41 26.69
N ASP A 708 -5.68 39.54 26.18
CA ASP A 708 -6.47 40.78 26.17
C ASP A 708 -7.64 40.70 25.19
N ALA A 709 -8.80 41.19 25.63
CA ALA A 709 -10.03 41.12 24.84
C ALA A 709 -9.98 41.97 23.56
N SER A 710 -9.19 43.04 23.52
CA SER A 710 -9.05 43.98 22.42
C SER A 710 -7.62 44.50 22.29
N PRO A 711 -6.73 43.72 21.65
CA PRO A 711 -5.33 44.09 21.55
C PRO A 711 -5.06 45.22 20.54
N GLY A 712 -6.04 45.73 19.83
CA GLY A 712 -5.91 46.80 18.83
C GLY A 712 -7.20 47.05 18.02
N THR A 713 -7.05 47.79 16.91
CA THR A 713 -8.16 48.24 16.06
C THR A 713 -7.86 47.93 14.61
N VAL A 714 -8.86 47.49 13.88
CA VAL A 714 -8.88 47.40 12.40
C VAL A 714 -9.38 48.73 11.84
N GLU A 715 -8.61 49.37 10.98
CA GLU A 715 -8.94 50.68 10.39
C GLU A 715 -8.83 50.63 8.87
N ALA A 716 -9.70 51.40 8.18
CA ALA A 716 -9.60 51.65 6.74
C ALA A 716 -9.25 53.10 6.45
N HIS A 717 -8.43 53.35 5.45
CA HIS A 717 -8.14 54.70 4.95
C HIS A 717 -9.16 55.09 3.88
N VAL A 718 -9.90 56.18 4.14
CA VAL A 718 -10.89 56.74 3.23
C VAL A 718 -10.29 57.96 2.57
N PRO A 719 -10.16 57.99 1.23
CA PRO A 719 -9.59 59.12 0.53
C PRO A 719 -10.24 60.45 0.92
N GLY A 720 -9.45 61.43 1.31
CA GLY A 720 -9.93 62.73 1.75
C GLY A 720 -10.55 62.83 3.16
N LYS A 721 -10.76 61.70 3.84
CA LYS A 721 -11.31 61.65 5.20
C LYS A 721 -10.34 61.03 6.23
N GLY A 722 -9.24 60.40 5.79
CA GLY A 722 -8.24 59.78 6.65
C GLY A 722 -8.65 58.38 7.19
N TRP A 723 -8.03 57.95 8.28
CA TRP A 723 -8.25 56.63 8.89
C TRP A 723 -9.59 56.58 9.68
N ARG A 724 -10.38 55.56 9.40
CA ARG A 724 -11.65 55.28 10.05
C ARG A 724 -11.59 53.91 10.68
N SER A 725 -11.96 53.81 11.97
CA SER A 725 -12.10 52.54 12.69
C SER A 725 -13.23 51.70 12.12
N LEU A 726 -12.97 50.42 11.85
CA LEU A 726 -13.95 49.42 11.42
C LEU A 726 -14.41 48.57 12.59
N GLY A 727 -13.56 48.40 13.61
CA GLY A 727 -13.86 47.58 14.79
C GLY A 727 -12.60 47.17 15.57
N ALA A 728 -12.86 46.59 16.77
CA ALA A 728 -11.80 46.08 17.61
C ALA A 728 -11.20 44.79 17.07
N LEU A 729 -9.89 44.59 17.26
CA LEU A 729 -9.22 43.36 17.00
C LEU A 729 -9.57 42.37 18.13
N SER A 730 -9.83 41.12 17.78
CA SER A 730 -10.17 40.06 18.73
C SER A 730 -8.89 39.39 19.31
N GLY A 731 -8.84 39.26 20.64
CA GLY A 731 -7.78 38.49 21.32
C GLY A 731 -7.77 36.99 20.98
N SER A 732 -8.85 36.47 20.35
CA SER A 732 -8.89 35.10 19.85
C SER A 732 -7.94 34.82 18.67
N GLY A 733 -7.41 35.89 18.05
CA GLY A 733 -6.55 35.80 16.87
C GLY A 733 -7.28 35.77 15.53
N PHE A 734 -8.60 35.61 15.51
CA PHE A 734 -9.43 35.75 14.31
C PHE A 734 -10.34 36.91 14.46
N THR A 735 -10.26 37.88 13.55
CA THR A 735 -11.12 39.06 13.50
C THR A 735 -11.75 39.16 12.13
N GLN A 736 -13.06 39.45 12.08
CA GLN A 736 -13.76 39.83 10.86
C GLN A 736 -14.66 41.01 11.16
N VAL A 737 -14.44 42.08 10.44
CA VAL A 737 -15.19 43.31 10.61
C VAL A 737 -15.83 43.73 9.28
N ARG A 738 -17.08 44.27 9.34
CA ARG A 738 -17.74 44.82 8.17
C ARG A 738 -17.20 46.25 7.91
N ALA A 739 -17.00 46.58 6.64
CA ALA A 739 -16.58 47.89 6.17
C ALA A 739 -17.77 48.52 5.40
N ALA A 740 -18.53 49.38 6.04
CA ALA A 740 -19.69 49.96 5.45
C ALA A 740 -19.78 51.48 5.71
N ASP A 741 -20.41 52.23 4.81
CA ASP A 741 -20.81 53.62 4.93
C ASP A 741 -22.33 53.70 4.70
N GLY A 742 -23.08 53.57 5.80
CA GLY A 742 -24.51 53.28 5.73
C GLY A 742 -24.76 51.89 5.13
N ASP A 743 -25.62 51.81 4.12
CA ASP A 743 -25.99 50.58 3.41
C ASP A 743 -25.03 50.22 2.27
N LYS A 744 -23.96 50.99 2.04
CA LYS A 744 -22.98 50.80 0.95
C LYS A 744 -21.64 50.32 1.50
N ASP A 745 -20.89 49.66 0.65
CA ASP A 745 -19.47 49.30 0.92
C ASP A 745 -18.63 50.56 1.08
N LEU A 746 -17.67 50.55 1.99
CA LEU A 746 -16.80 51.70 2.26
C LEU A 746 -15.77 51.86 1.16
N LEU A 747 -15.71 53.04 0.52
CA LEU A 747 -14.66 53.33 -0.44
C LEU A 747 -13.31 53.56 0.28
N ALA A 748 -12.35 52.65 0.12
CA ALA A 748 -11.04 52.68 0.80
C ALA A 748 -9.86 52.42 -0.16
N ASP A 749 -8.67 52.92 0.18
CA ASP A 749 -7.43 52.68 -0.57
C ASP A 749 -6.32 51.99 0.29
N ALA A 750 -6.57 51.81 1.60
CA ALA A 750 -5.73 51.05 2.49
C ALA A 750 -6.51 50.55 3.71
N ILE A 751 -5.95 49.51 4.34
CA ILE A 751 -6.34 48.99 5.67
C ILE A 751 -5.12 48.91 6.55
N ARG A 752 -5.28 49.01 7.86
CA ARG A 752 -4.22 48.78 8.85
C ARG A 752 -4.77 48.17 10.14
N LEU A 753 -3.86 47.48 10.83
CA LEU A 753 -4.04 47.13 12.24
C LEU A 753 -3.20 48.10 13.07
N SER A 754 -3.80 48.72 14.07
CA SER A 754 -3.20 49.71 14.97
C SER A 754 -3.37 49.29 16.43
N TRP A 755 -2.42 49.68 17.29
CA TRP A 755 -2.30 49.26 18.68
C TRP A 755 -2.29 50.48 19.60
N PRO A 756 -2.83 50.40 20.82
CA PRO A 756 -2.64 51.41 21.88
C PRO A 756 -1.18 51.51 22.25
N THR A 757 -0.71 52.72 22.59
CA THR A 757 0.65 52.95 23.08
C THR A 757 0.89 52.16 24.38
N GLY A 758 2.00 51.42 24.45
CA GLY A 758 2.39 50.63 25.62
C GLY A 758 1.81 49.22 25.69
N THR A 759 1.06 48.77 24.67
CA THR A 759 0.63 47.38 24.54
C THR A 759 1.67 46.56 23.75
N THR A 760 1.75 45.27 24.04
CA THR A 760 2.52 44.33 23.23
C THR A 760 1.61 43.84 22.08
N PRO A 761 1.88 44.20 20.79
CA PRO A 761 1.04 43.79 19.69
C PRO A 761 1.14 42.27 19.43
N PRO A 762 0.06 41.63 19.00
CA PRO A 762 0.13 40.25 18.51
C PRO A 762 0.93 40.21 17.20
N ALA A 763 1.58 39.08 16.91
CA ALA A 763 2.10 38.86 15.57
C ALA A 763 0.92 38.81 14.56
N VAL A 764 1.15 39.34 13.36
CA VAL A 764 0.13 39.44 12.30
C VAL A 764 0.45 38.42 11.21
N HIS A 765 -0.42 37.46 10.99
CA HIS A 765 -0.26 36.43 9.99
C HIS A 765 -0.81 36.90 8.63
N GLU A 766 -2.05 37.41 8.58
CA GLU A 766 -2.65 37.84 7.32
C GLU A 766 -3.74 38.89 7.54
N ILE A 767 -3.83 39.84 6.63
CA ILE A 767 -4.89 40.85 6.55
C ILE A 767 -5.55 40.73 5.17
N THR A 768 -6.77 40.21 5.15
CA THR A 768 -7.53 39.99 3.90
C THR A 768 -8.64 41.02 3.72
N PRO A 769 -8.56 41.91 2.71
CA PRO A 769 -9.72 42.73 2.31
C PRO A 769 -10.73 41.95 1.46
N TRP A 770 -11.99 42.20 1.65
CA TRP A 770 -13.09 41.66 0.85
C TRP A 770 -13.72 42.82 0.10
N PHE A 771 -13.62 42.82 -1.24
CA PHE A 771 -14.02 43.95 -2.07
C PHE A 771 -15.43 43.75 -2.67
N GLY A 772 -16.24 44.80 -2.65
CA GLY A 772 -17.58 44.83 -3.24
C GLY A 772 -17.62 44.85 -4.76
N ASP A 773 -16.54 45.30 -5.41
CA ASP A 773 -16.39 45.31 -6.85
C ASP A 773 -15.96 43.97 -7.49
N THR A 774 -15.78 42.92 -6.69
CA THR A 774 -15.57 41.54 -7.19
C THR A 774 -16.91 40.83 -7.37
N PRO A 775 -17.05 39.91 -8.33
CA PRO A 775 -18.26 39.07 -8.41
C PRO A 775 -18.50 38.32 -7.09
N ASP A 776 -19.78 38.08 -6.75
CA ASP A 776 -20.11 37.37 -5.50
C ASP A 776 -19.54 35.96 -5.42
N ALA A 777 -19.51 35.26 -6.55
CA ALA A 777 -18.89 33.95 -6.69
C ALA A 777 -18.18 33.83 -8.05
N GLU A 778 -17.18 33.00 -8.14
CA GLU A 778 -16.55 32.57 -9.38
C GLU A 778 -17.29 31.37 -9.95
N LEU A 779 -17.62 31.42 -11.24
CA LEU A 779 -18.21 30.32 -11.99
C LEU A 779 -17.17 29.72 -12.94
N THR A 780 -16.92 28.42 -12.83
CA THR A 780 -16.09 27.65 -13.78
C THR A 780 -16.86 26.44 -14.30
N LEU A 781 -16.57 26.03 -15.53
CA LEU A 781 -17.17 24.83 -16.14
C LEU A 781 -16.10 23.75 -16.29
N SER A 782 -16.47 22.49 -15.99
CA SER A 782 -15.58 21.32 -16.15
C SER A 782 -15.08 21.18 -17.59
N HIS A 783 -15.92 21.54 -18.54
CA HIS A 783 -15.64 21.56 -19.98
C HIS A 783 -16.29 22.77 -20.63
N LYS A 784 -15.59 23.43 -21.53
CA LYS A 784 -16.13 24.51 -22.32
C LYS A 784 -16.97 24.05 -23.52
N THR A 785 -16.88 22.76 -23.85
CA THR A 785 -17.57 22.10 -24.95
C THR A 785 -18.20 20.81 -24.49
N ALA A 786 -19.42 20.54 -24.82
CA ALA A 786 -20.14 19.30 -24.58
C ALA A 786 -20.64 18.71 -25.90
N ASP A 787 -20.42 17.45 -26.14
CA ASP A 787 -20.97 16.71 -27.25
C ASP A 787 -22.30 16.09 -26.83
N ALA A 788 -23.33 16.31 -27.61
CA ALA A 788 -24.68 15.81 -27.36
C ALA A 788 -25.28 15.20 -28.63
N GLU A 789 -25.86 14.02 -28.46
CA GLU A 789 -26.56 13.33 -29.55
C GLU A 789 -27.98 13.83 -29.70
N ILE A 790 -28.40 14.15 -30.93
CA ILE A 790 -29.76 14.64 -31.25
C ILE A 790 -30.78 13.53 -30.96
N GLY A 791 -31.71 13.78 -30.05
CA GLY A 791 -32.71 12.80 -29.61
C GLY A 791 -32.11 11.66 -28.73
N GLY A 792 -30.85 11.81 -28.31
CA GLY A 792 -30.12 10.88 -27.43
C GLY A 792 -30.23 11.16 -25.95
N GLY A 793 -29.40 10.54 -25.16
CA GLY A 793 -29.24 10.76 -23.72
C GLY A 793 -28.70 12.16 -23.40
N ALA A 794 -28.90 12.65 -22.18
CA ALA A 794 -28.38 13.94 -21.75
C ALA A 794 -26.84 13.90 -21.59
N ALA A 795 -26.15 14.87 -22.17
CA ALA A 795 -24.76 15.16 -21.87
C ALA A 795 -24.67 15.93 -20.54
N VAL A 796 -23.61 15.68 -19.74
CA VAL A 796 -23.43 16.31 -18.44
C VAL A 796 -22.21 17.20 -18.43
N VAL A 797 -22.39 18.45 -17.97
CA VAL A 797 -21.32 19.39 -17.68
C VAL A 797 -21.45 19.84 -16.22
N GLU A 798 -20.36 19.89 -15.52
CA GLU A 798 -20.33 20.37 -14.15
C GLU A 798 -19.96 21.85 -14.10
N ALA A 799 -20.80 22.64 -13.40
CA ALA A 799 -20.54 24.02 -13.07
C ALA A 799 -20.05 24.12 -11.63
N GLN A 800 -18.85 24.59 -11.42
CA GLN A 800 -18.26 24.80 -10.11
C GLN A 800 -18.42 26.28 -9.71
N LEU A 801 -18.92 26.52 -8.49
CA LEU A 801 -19.11 27.85 -7.92
C LEU A 801 -18.27 27.98 -6.64
N VAL A 802 -17.52 29.08 -6.52
CA VAL A 802 -16.67 29.40 -5.34
C VAL A 802 -17.05 30.78 -4.83
N SER A 803 -17.48 30.89 -3.55
CA SER A 803 -17.84 32.19 -2.97
C SER A 803 -16.65 33.16 -2.90
N HIS A 804 -16.87 34.41 -3.26
CA HIS A 804 -15.95 35.55 -3.15
C HIS A 804 -16.33 36.51 -1.98
N ARG A 805 -17.21 36.08 -1.10
CA ARG A 805 -17.67 36.85 0.06
C ARG A 805 -17.18 36.19 1.37
N PRO A 806 -17.10 36.93 2.45
CA PRO A 806 -16.84 36.40 3.78
C PRO A 806 -18.06 35.69 4.39
N GLY A 807 -18.87 35.08 3.57
CA GLY A 807 -20.08 34.32 3.85
C GLY A 807 -20.47 33.44 2.67
N ASP A 808 -21.56 32.68 2.85
CA ASP A 808 -22.13 31.88 1.77
C ASP A 808 -22.85 32.79 0.77
N VAL A 809 -22.79 32.43 -0.52
CA VAL A 809 -23.48 33.13 -1.61
C VAL A 809 -24.56 32.23 -2.18
N ASN A 810 -25.81 32.71 -2.08
CA ASN A 810 -26.98 32.02 -2.62
C ASN A 810 -27.37 32.65 -3.96
N GLY A 811 -27.71 31.85 -4.94
CA GLY A 811 -28.16 32.34 -6.24
C GLY A 811 -28.70 31.23 -7.13
N ASP A 812 -29.27 31.61 -8.26
CA ASP A 812 -29.74 30.66 -9.27
C ASP A 812 -28.70 30.49 -10.37
N LEU A 813 -28.42 29.21 -10.69
CA LEU A 813 -27.63 28.84 -11.86
C LEU A 813 -28.56 28.75 -13.07
N THR A 814 -28.45 29.70 -14.02
CA THR A 814 -29.31 29.80 -15.17
C THR A 814 -28.57 29.55 -16.47
N VAL A 815 -29.21 28.87 -17.43
CA VAL A 815 -28.65 28.61 -18.76
C VAL A 815 -29.68 29.05 -19.81
N LYS A 816 -29.30 29.97 -20.67
CA LYS A 816 -30.16 30.37 -21.80
C LYS A 816 -29.85 29.47 -22.99
N ALA A 817 -30.74 28.53 -23.26
CA ALA A 817 -30.58 27.58 -24.37
C ALA A 817 -31.43 28.01 -25.58
N PRO A 818 -30.94 27.82 -26.82
CA PRO A 818 -31.69 28.05 -28.04
C PRO A 818 -32.76 26.95 -28.23
N HIS A 819 -33.71 27.21 -29.17
CA HIS A 819 -34.72 26.21 -29.49
C HIS A 819 -34.13 24.87 -29.89
N GLY A 820 -34.71 23.79 -29.38
CA GLY A 820 -34.25 22.41 -29.60
C GLY A 820 -33.19 21.93 -28.59
N ILE A 821 -32.65 22.79 -27.74
CA ILE A 821 -31.72 22.39 -26.65
C ILE A 821 -32.38 22.70 -25.31
N THR A 822 -32.38 21.73 -24.43
CA THR A 822 -32.86 21.86 -23.04
C THR A 822 -31.71 21.61 -22.08
N VAL A 823 -31.54 22.50 -21.10
CA VAL A 823 -30.58 22.34 -20.02
C VAL A 823 -31.33 22.29 -18.69
N ARG A 824 -31.19 21.17 -17.99
CA ARG A 824 -31.68 21.06 -16.62
C ARG A 824 -30.53 21.44 -15.68
N ALA A 825 -30.69 22.54 -14.98
CA ALA A 825 -29.82 23.02 -13.91
C ALA A 825 -30.53 22.85 -12.55
N PRO A 826 -29.83 22.66 -11.44
CA PRO A 826 -30.43 22.73 -10.11
C PRO A 826 -30.94 24.16 -9.87
N GLY A 827 -32.18 24.30 -9.31
CA GLY A 827 -32.63 25.59 -8.76
C GLY A 827 -31.77 25.95 -7.54
N GLY A 828 -31.76 27.20 -7.13
CA GLY A 828 -31.08 27.73 -5.94
C GLY A 828 -29.78 27.02 -5.52
N VAL A 829 -28.62 27.55 -5.86
CA VAL A 829 -27.34 26.98 -5.48
C VAL A 829 -26.69 27.87 -4.42
N THR A 830 -26.18 27.24 -3.35
CA THR A 830 -25.39 27.92 -2.32
C THR A 830 -23.91 27.64 -2.55
N ALA A 831 -23.12 28.64 -2.91
CA ALA A 831 -21.69 28.60 -2.90
C ALA A 831 -21.16 28.83 -1.47
N PRO A 832 -20.65 27.82 -0.76
CA PRO A 832 -20.26 27.98 0.62
C PRO A 832 -18.99 28.82 0.74
N ARG A 833 -18.88 29.57 1.83
CA ARG A 833 -17.67 30.34 2.15
C ARG A 833 -16.40 29.42 2.08
N GLY A 834 -15.39 29.87 1.33
CA GLY A 834 -14.10 29.17 1.20
C GLY A 834 -14.20 27.76 0.62
N GLY A 835 -15.33 27.37 0.03
CA GLY A 835 -15.53 26.09 -0.62
C GLY A 835 -16.05 26.21 -2.03
N ALA A 836 -16.00 25.12 -2.75
CA ALA A 836 -16.63 24.98 -4.04
C ALA A 836 -17.88 24.12 -3.91
N VAL A 837 -18.94 24.49 -4.61
CA VAL A 837 -20.08 23.62 -4.87
C VAL A 837 -20.08 23.27 -6.34
N THR A 838 -20.39 22.03 -6.66
CA THR A 838 -20.51 21.55 -8.04
C THR A 838 -21.98 21.31 -8.36
N ALA A 839 -22.50 21.98 -9.38
CA ALA A 839 -23.83 21.85 -9.90
C ALA A 839 -23.79 21.11 -11.26
N ARG A 840 -24.61 20.09 -11.44
CA ARG A 840 -24.69 19.33 -12.69
C ARG A 840 -25.66 20.02 -13.65
N LEU A 841 -25.18 20.23 -14.88
CA LEU A 841 -25.97 20.71 -16.02
C LEU A 841 -26.24 19.51 -16.92
N GLU A 842 -27.48 19.07 -17.03
CA GLU A 842 -27.90 17.98 -17.92
C GLU A 842 -28.43 18.59 -19.21
N ILE A 843 -27.77 18.33 -20.35
CA ILE A 843 -28.01 18.95 -21.64
C ILE A 843 -28.63 17.92 -22.56
N SER A 844 -29.84 18.14 -23.01
CA SER A 844 -30.55 17.29 -23.97
C SER A 844 -30.82 18.07 -25.27
N VAL A 845 -30.62 17.41 -26.40
CA VAL A 845 -30.88 17.94 -27.73
C VAL A 845 -32.11 17.22 -28.31
N ALA A 846 -33.15 17.98 -28.60
CA ALA A 846 -34.40 17.42 -29.10
C ALA A 846 -34.24 16.83 -30.53
N GLN A 847 -34.99 15.79 -30.83
CA GLN A 847 -35.09 15.25 -32.18
C GLN A 847 -35.53 16.34 -33.19
N GLY A 848 -34.95 16.36 -34.38
CA GLY A 848 -35.21 17.41 -35.39
C GLY A 848 -34.34 18.67 -35.22
N THR A 849 -33.52 18.77 -34.16
CA THR A 849 -32.53 19.85 -34.02
C THR A 849 -31.45 19.71 -35.10
N LYS A 850 -31.07 20.81 -35.76
CA LYS A 850 -30.00 20.75 -36.78
C LYS A 850 -28.65 20.43 -36.13
N ALA A 851 -27.90 19.53 -36.76
CA ALA A 851 -26.53 19.27 -36.34
C ALA A 851 -25.66 20.55 -36.45
N GLY A 852 -24.79 20.78 -35.42
CA GLY A 852 -23.99 22.00 -35.38
C GLY A 852 -23.55 22.37 -33.95
N SER A 853 -22.90 23.55 -33.86
CA SER A 853 -22.43 24.09 -32.60
C SER A 853 -23.35 25.22 -32.10
N TYR A 854 -23.72 25.14 -30.82
CA TYR A 854 -24.61 26.09 -30.16
C TYR A 854 -23.92 26.69 -28.95
N SER A 855 -23.90 27.98 -28.81
CA SER A 855 -23.33 28.71 -27.68
C SER A 855 -24.36 29.00 -26.62
N LEU A 856 -24.19 28.52 -25.41
CA LEU A 856 -25.12 28.68 -24.30
C LEU A 856 -24.43 29.48 -23.18
N PRO A 857 -24.93 30.71 -22.86
CA PRO A 857 -24.47 31.42 -21.68
C PRO A 857 -24.98 30.75 -20.40
N VAL A 858 -24.05 30.37 -19.54
CA VAL A 858 -24.28 29.85 -18.18
C VAL A 858 -24.01 30.99 -17.21
N ARG A 859 -24.97 31.33 -16.34
CA ARG A 859 -24.88 32.50 -15.44
C ARG A 859 -25.14 32.13 -14.00
N PHE A 860 -24.38 32.76 -13.10
CA PHE A 860 -24.62 32.79 -11.67
C PHE A 860 -24.35 34.21 -11.16
N GLY A 861 -25.37 34.91 -10.67
CA GLY A 861 -25.23 36.31 -10.33
C GLY A 861 -24.72 37.15 -11.52
N SER A 862 -23.61 37.87 -11.32
CA SER A 862 -22.97 38.68 -12.37
C SER A 862 -21.98 37.87 -13.25
N GLU A 863 -21.68 36.63 -12.89
CA GLU A 863 -20.74 35.79 -13.64
C GLU A 863 -21.42 35.07 -14.80
N GLU A 864 -20.75 35.06 -15.94
CA GLU A 864 -21.17 34.36 -17.15
C GLU A 864 -20.03 33.53 -17.73
N ARG A 865 -20.32 32.31 -18.15
CA ARG A 865 -19.40 31.45 -18.90
C ARG A 865 -20.11 30.86 -20.12
N MET A 866 -19.42 30.88 -21.25
CA MET A 866 -19.94 30.30 -22.48
C MET A 866 -19.67 28.80 -22.53
N LEU A 867 -20.75 28.04 -22.71
CA LEU A 867 -20.70 26.59 -22.96
C LEU A 867 -21.07 26.35 -24.44
N THR A 868 -20.22 25.67 -25.17
CA THR A 868 -20.49 25.25 -26.55
C THR A 868 -21.05 23.83 -26.55
N VAL A 869 -22.27 23.67 -27.00
CA VAL A 869 -22.88 22.34 -27.21
C VAL A 869 -22.75 21.98 -28.69
N ARG A 870 -22.07 20.87 -28.97
CA ARG A 870 -21.99 20.32 -30.33
C ARG A 870 -23.04 19.22 -30.45
N ALA A 871 -24.05 19.46 -31.26
CA ALA A 871 -25.15 18.54 -31.53
C ALA A 871 -24.78 17.65 -32.74
N PHE A 872 -24.77 16.36 -32.52
CA PHE A 872 -24.47 15.37 -33.56
C PHE A 872 -25.65 14.45 -33.83
N PRO A 873 -25.85 13.98 -35.09
CA PRO A 873 -26.90 13.04 -35.43
C PRO A 873 -26.66 11.70 -34.71
N ARG A 874 -27.74 10.99 -34.38
CA ARG A 874 -27.67 9.63 -33.84
C ARG A 874 -26.99 8.71 -34.79
N THR A 875 -26.26 7.77 -34.23
CA THR A 875 -25.63 6.69 -34.98
C THR A 875 -26.31 5.36 -34.69
N ASP A 876 -26.42 4.51 -35.70
CA ASP A 876 -26.99 3.18 -35.59
C ASP A 876 -26.27 2.20 -36.54
N GLY A 877 -26.50 0.89 -36.34
CA GLY A 877 -25.96 -0.16 -37.18
C GLY A 877 -24.57 -0.67 -36.77
N PRO A 878 -24.01 -1.60 -37.59
CA PRO A 878 -22.75 -2.25 -37.28
C PRO A 878 -21.55 -1.31 -37.45
N ASP A 879 -20.43 -1.69 -36.83
CA ASP A 879 -19.15 -1.06 -37.04
C ASP A 879 -18.66 -1.20 -38.48
N LEU A 880 -18.62 -0.09 -39.23
CA LEU A 880 -18.21 -0.05 -40.65
C LEU A 880 -16.72 -0.31 -40.83
N ALA A 881 -15.89 -0.15 -39.79
CA ALA A 881 -14.48 -0.47 -39.88
C ALA A 881 -14.22 -1.98 -39.98
N ARG A 882 -15.19 -2.80 -39.55
CA ARG A 882 -15.16 -4.28 -39.63
C ARG A 882 -15.95 -4.84 -40.82
N ALA A 883 -16.56 -3.98 -41.61
CA ALA A 883 -17.32 -4.46 -42.80
C ALA A 883 -16.36 -5.14 -43.80
N GLU A 884 -16.83 -6.24 -44.39
CA GLU A 884 -16.08 -6.93 -45.44
C GLU A 884 -15.75 -5.97 -46.58
N GLY A 885 -14.47 -5.93 -47.00
CA GLY A 885 -13.98 -4.98 -48.00
C GLY A 885 -13.42 -3.66 -47.43
N THR A 886 -13.58 -3.36 -46.14
CA THR A 886 -12.90 -2.23 -45.50
C THR A 886 -11.41 -2.51 -45.33
N LYS A 887 -10.56 -1.54 -45.62
CA LYS A 887 -9.11 -1.63 -45.50
C LYS A 887 -8.55 -0.56 -44.57
N ALA A 888 -7.50 -0.91 -43.85
CA ALA A 888 -6.71 0.05 -43.07
C ALA A 888 -5.31 0.19 -43.68
N THR A 889 -4.80 1.41 -43.72
CA THR A 889 -3.46 1.77 -44.16
C THR A 889 -2.89 2.81 -43.21
N SER A 890 -1.57 2.98 -43.17
CA SER A 890 -0.91 3.95 -42.32
C SER A 890 0.17 4.75 -43.05
N SER A 891 0.66 5.81 -42.44
CA SER A 891 1.84 6.54 -42.90
C SER A 891 3.13 5.72 -42.74
N GLY A 892 3.10 4.66 -41.97
CA GLY A 892 4.18 3.72 -41.70
C GLY A 892 3.93 3.01 -40.37
N ASP A 893 4.13 1.71 -40.39
CA ASP A 893 4.04 0.86 -39.21
C ASP A 893 5.39 0.87 -38.46
N GLU A 894 5.35 0.73 -37.13
CA GLU A 894 6.56 0.66 -36.29
C GLU A 894 7.36 -0.59 -36.63
N THR A 895 6.67 -1.73 -36.71
CA THR A 895 7.20 -3.04 -37.07
C THR A 895 6.18 -3.80 -37.91
N ALA A 896 6.60 -4.85 -38.63
CA ALA A 896 5.72 -5.63 -39.52
C ALA A 896 4.63 -6.41 -38.77
N ASP A 897 4.79 -6.66 -37.49
CA ASP A 897 3.84 -7.34 -36.60
C ASP A 897 2.81 -6.40 -35.94
N LEU A 898 2.93 -5.08 -36.16
CA LEU A 898 2.01 -4.05 -35.69
C LEU A 898 1.35 -3.27 -36.84
N PRO A 899 0.75 -3.96 -37.82
CA PRO A 899 0.27 -3.33 -39.07
C PRO A 899 -1.02 -2.55 -38.85
N ALA A 900 -1.32 -1.60 -39.75
CA ALA A 900 -2.56 -0.81 -39.72
C ALA A 900 -3.83 -1.68 -39.65
N SER A 901 -3.84 -2.86 -40.31
CA SER A 901 -4.97 -3.79 -40.30
C SER A 901 -5.31 -4.35 -38.91
N ALA A 902 -4.36 -4.39 -37.98
CA ALA A 902 -4.59 -4.85 -36.60
C ALA A 902 -5.56 -3.95 -35.81
N ALA A 903 -5.69 -2.67 -36.20
CA ALA A 903 -6.64 -1.74 -35.55
C ALA A 903 -8.10 -2.01 -35.97
N ILE A 904 -8.40 -2.88 -36.93
CA ILE A 904 -9.76 -3.19 -37.39
C ILE A 904 -10.06 -4.70 -37.48
N ASP A 905 -9.16 -5.57 -37.04
CA ASP A 905 -9.27 -7.03 -37.12
C ASP A 905 -10.20 -7.65 -36.06
N GLY A 906 -10.66 -6.87 -35.11
CA GLY A 906 -11.61 -7.30 -34.09
C GLY A 906 -11.00 -8.07 -32.93
N LYS A 907 -9.69 -8.22 -32.86
CA LYS A 907 -9.00 -8.89 -31.76
C LYS A 907 -8.63 -7.88 -30.67
N ALA A 908 -8.69 -8.30 -29.43
CA ALA A 908 -8.41 -7.42 -28.29
C ALA A 908 -6.91 -7.31 -27.95
N ASP A 909 -6.12 -8.22 -28.45
CA ASP A 909 -4.70 -8.41 -28.18
C ASP A 909 -3.77 -7.97 -29.33
N THR A 910 -4.34 -7.52 -30.44
CA THR A 910 -3.61 -6.96 -31.60
C THR A 910 -3.77 -5.45 -31.64
N ARG A 911 -2.78 -4.73 -32.20
CA ARG A 911 -2.83 -3.27 -32.33
C ARG A 911 -2.03 -2.79 -33.52
N TRP A 912 -2.38 -1.61 -34.00
CA TRP A 912 -1.49 -0.82 -34.84
C TRP A 912 -0.53 0.03 -34.00
N SER A 913 0.71 0.19 -34.47
CA SER A 913 1.65 1.15 -33.90
C SER A 913 2.41 1.88 -35.00
N SER A 914 2.53 3.20 -34.89
CA SER A 914 3.28 4.03 -35.84
C SER A 914 4.73 4.21 -35.41
N ARG A 915 5.58 4.61 -36.35
CA ARG A 915 6.89 5.18 -36.03
C ARG A 915 6.73 6.41 -35.11
N PRO A 916 7.76 6.78 -34.31
CA PRO A 916 7.69 7.87 -33.34
C PRO A 916 7.73 9.27 -34.00
N GLU A 917 6.75 9.55 -34.85
CA GLU A 917 6.58 10.80 -35.62
C GLU A 917 5.27 11.49 -35.28
N ASN A 918 5.29 12.83 -35.07
CA ASN A 918 4.07 13.57 -34.72
C ASN A 918 3.03 13.56 -35.83
N GLY A 919 3.45 13.54 -37.09
CA GLY A 919 2.56 13.57 -38.24
C GLY A 919 2.04 12.21 -38.73
N ALA A 920 2.31 11.12 -37.99
CA ALA A 920 1.84 9.82 -38.41
C ALA A 920 0.32 9.70 -38.38
N TRP A 921 -0.25 8.85 -39.25
CA TRP A 921 -1.68 8.68 -39.39
C TRP A 921 -2.08 7.21 -39.62
N LEU A 922 -3.30 6.88 -39.19
CA LEU A 922 -4.02 5.67 -39.57
C LEU A 922 -5.21 6.06 -40.45
N GLN A 923 -5.43 5.33 -41.58
CA GLN A 923 -6.52 5.61 -42.53
C GLN A 923 -7.34 4.36 -42.77
N LEU A 924 -8.65 4.50 -42.76
CA LEU A 924 -9.64 3.51 -43.17
C LEU A 924 -10.13 3.85 -44.57
N GLU A 925 -10.22 2.89 -45.47
CA GLU A 925 -11.02 2.92 -46.69
C GLU A 925 -12.25 2.02 -46.47
N LEU A 926 -13.41 2.62 -46.30
CA LEU A 926 -14.66 1.90 -46.06
C LEU A 926 -15.09 1.12 -47.31
N ALA A 927 -15.73 -0.02 -47.11
CA ALA A 927 -16.26 -0.85 -48.21
C ALA A 927 -17.22 -0.06 -49.12
N HIS A 928 -18.05 0.81 -48.56
CA HIS A 928 -18.98 1.70 -49.25
C HIS A 928 -18.97 3.09 -48.63
N PRO A 929 -19.23 4.16 -49.43
CA PRO A 929 -19.40 5.50 -48.86
C PRO A 929 -20.60 5.55 -47.88
N ALA A 930 -20.42 6.27 -46.78
CA ALA A 930 -21.42 6.40 -45.76
C ALA A 930 -21.41 7.82 -45.15
N ARG A 931 -22.55 8.24 -44.54
CA ARG A 931 -22.58 9.40 -43.67
C ARG A 931 -22.15 8.99 -42.27
N ILE A 932 -20.94 9.38 -41.88
CA ILE A 932 -20.36 8.98 -40.59
C ILE A 932 -20.78 9.96 -39.50
N GLY A 933 -21.35 9.42 -38.43
CA GLY A 933 -21.79 10.18 -37.25
C GLY A 933 -20.87 10.06 -36.05
N ARG A 934 -20.13 8.93 -35.93
CA ARG A 934 -19.25 8.70 -34.79
C ARG A 934 -18.06 7.83 -35.15
N LEU A 935 -16.89 8.17 -34.56
CA LEU A 935 -15.68 7.37 -34.58
C LEU A 935 -15.32 7.02 -33.12
N GLU A 936 -15.02 5.76 -32.85
CA GLU A 936 -14.49 5.31 -31.57
C GLU A 936 -13.04 4.89 -31.74
N LEU A 937 -12.17 5.42 -30.91
CA LEU A 937 -10.74 5.09 -30.85
C LEU A 937 -10.43 4.41 -29.52
N ASN A 938 -9.72 3.30 -29.57
CA ASN A 938 -9.20 2.66 -28.37
C ASN A 938 -7.67 2.71 -28.41
N TRP A 939 -7.13 3.74 -27.77
CA TRP A 939 -5.67 3.96 -27.70
C TRP A 939 -5.00 2.99 -26.74
N GLN A 940 -3.79 2.62 -27.07
CA GLN A 940 -2.82 2.06 -26.14
C GLN A 940 -2.16 3.22 -25.36
N ASP A 941 -1.22 2.94 -24.41
CA ASP A 941 -0.55 3.99 -23.62
C ASP A 941 0.19 5.04 -24.48
N ALA A 942 0.57 4.70 -25.71
CA ALA A 942 1.17 5.58 -26.68
C ALA A 942 0.09 6.25 -27.55
N TYR A 943 -0.52 7.31 -27.04
CA TYR A 943 -1.63 8.01 -27.68
C TYR A 943 -1.28 9.41 -28.19
N ALA A 944 -2.19 10.02 -28.93
CA ALA A 944 -2.07 11.40 -29.40
C ALA A 944 -2.69 12.37 -28.39
N SER A 945 -1.90 13.31 -27.81
CA SER A 945 -2.41 14.42 -27.00
C SER A 945 -3.16 15.46 -27.86
N ARG A 946 -2.81 15.56 -29.15
CA ARG A 946 -3.56 16.33 -30.15
C ARG A 946 -3.63 15.56 -31.46
N TYR A 947 -4.83 15.49 -32.07
CA TYR A 947 -5.04 14.84 -33.34
C TYR A 947 -6.25 15.40 -34.11
N ARG A 948 -6.36 15.06 -35.39
CA ARG A 948 -7.49 15.38 -36.27
C ARG A 948 -8.11 14.10 -36.79
N VAL A 949 -9.41 14.11 -36.92
CA VAL A 949 -10.15 13.14 -37.71
C VAL A 949 -10.50 13.79 -39.05
N GLN A 950 -9.92 13.28 -40.11
CA GLN A 950 -10.11 13.78 -41.47
C GLN A 950 -10.96 12.78 -42.28
N VAL A 951 -11.79 13.29 -43.15
CA VAL A 951 -12.64 12.47 -44.03
C VAL A 951 -12.51 12.90 -45.47
N SER A 952 -12.73 11.94 -46.38
CA SER A 952 -12.66 12.17 -47.81
C SER A 952 -13.62 11.24 -48.58
N GLY A 953 -14.17 11.69 -49.70
CA GLY A 953 -14.93 10.84 -50.62
C GLY A 953 -14.08 10.17 -51.67
N ASP A 954 -12.92 10.76 -52.04
CA ASP A 954 -12.07 10.38 -53.18
C ASP A 954 -10.65 9.92 -52.74
N GLY A 955 -10.30 10.01 -51.45
CA GLY A 955 -8.98 9.74 -50.86
C GLY A 955 -7.90 10.79 -51.24
N ARG A 956 -8.27 11.87 -51.92
CA ARG A 956 -7.35 12.94 -52.39
C ARG A 956 -7.67 14.26 -51.72
N THR A 957 -8.95 14.62 -51.63
CA THR A 957 -9.42 15.84 -51.03
C THR A 957 -9.88 15.60 -49.60
N TRP A 958 -9.16 16.13 -48.65
CA TRP A 958 -9.41 15.89 -47.21
C TRP A 958 -10.03 17.10 -46.53
N ARG A 959 -10.96 16.88 -45.63
CA ARG A 959 -11.50 17.88 -44.73
C ARG A 959 -11.43 17.38 -43.30
N ASP A 960 -11.19 18.30 -42.35
CA ASP A 960 -11.23 17.97 -40.93
C ASP A 960 -12.70 17.81 -40.50
N ALA A 961 -13.06 16.60 -40.07
CA ALA A 961 -14.39 16.34 -39.48
C ALA A 961 -14.42 16.62 -37.98
N ALA A 962 -13.29 16.40 -37.31
CA ALA A 962 -13.10 16.74 -35.90
C ALA A 962 -11.65 17.05 -35.59
N THR A 963 -11.44 17.91 -34.60
CA THR A 963 -10.11 18.18 -34.00
C THR A 963 -10.17 17.98 -32.51
N VAL A 964 -9.29 17.11 -31.99
CA VAL A 964 -9.14 16.86 -30.57
C VAL A 964 -7.88 17.55 -30.08
N ALA A 965 -8.04 18.56 -29.23
CA ALA A 965 -6.96 19.39 -28.69
C ALA A 965 -6.32 18.81 -27.42
N HIS A 966 -7.03 17.95 -26.71
CA HIS A 966 -6.61 17.34 -25.46
C HIS A 966 -7.08 15.89 -25.41
N GLY A 967 -6.40 15.02 -26.17
CA GLY A 967 -6.61 13.58 -26.15
C GLY A 967 -6.18 13.00 -24.80
N LYS A 968 -6.96 12.06 -24.29
CA LYS A 968 -6.77 11.44 -22.96
C LYS A 968 -6.20 10.04 -23.01
N GLY A 969 -6.17 9.45 -24.22
CA GLY A 969 -5.86 8.03 -24.40
C GLY A 969 -6.98 7.10 -23.95
N GLY A 970 -6.76 5.79 -24.02
CA GLY A 970 -7.78 4.80 -23.75
C GLY A 970 -8.94 4.89 -24.76
N ARG A 971 -10.19 4.76 -24.32
CA ARG A 971 -11.36 4.84 -25.19
C ARG A 971 -11.85 6.26 -25.36
N GLU A 972 -11.87 6.74 -26.61
CA GLU A 972 -12.38 8.07 -26.98
C GLU A 972 -13.47 7.92 -28.04
N SER A 973 -14.58 8.64 -27.85
CA SER A 973 -15.70 8.70 -28.81
C SER A 973 -15.79 10.10 -29.40
N ILE A 974 -15.73 10.18 -30.74
CA ILE A 974 -15.69 11.44 -31.49
C ILE A 974 -16.93 11.55 -32.35
N GLY A 975 -17.84 12.45 -31.96
CA GLY A 975 -19.05 12.80 -32.74
C GLY A 975 -18.71 13.66 -33.94
N MET A 976 -19.40 13.42 -35.06
CA MET A 976 -19.26 14.19 -36.29
C MET A 976 -20.54 14.12 -37.15
N ASP A 977 -20.59 14.91 -38.19
CA ASP A 977 -21.56 14.76 -39.29
C ASP A 977 -20.79 14.84 -40.59
N ALA A 978 -20.41 13.68 -41.10
CA ALA A 978 -19.55 13.57 -42.26
C ALA A 978 -20.26 12.82 -43.44
N PRO A 979 -21.00 13.52 -44.31
CA PRO A 979 -21.64 12.90 -45.47
C PRO A 979 -20.63 12.40 -46.48
N ASP A 980 -21.04 11.47 -47.30
CA ASP A 980 -20.30 10.93 -48.47
C ASP A 980 -18.87 10.49 -48.18
N THR A 981 -18.64 9.95 -46.99
CA THR A 981 -17.30 9.57 -46.48
C THR A 981 -16.97 8.18 -46.96
N ARG A 982 -15.92 8.02 -47.78
CA ARG A 982 -15.30 6.78 -48.17
C ARG A 982 -14.02 6.50 -47.38
N PHE A 983 -13.29 7.56 -47.03
CA PHE A 983 -12.04 7.46 -46.32
C PHE A 983 -12.08 8.24 -45.01
N ILE A 984 -11.56 7.65 -43.94
CA ILE A 984 -11.42 8.26 -42.61
C ILE A 984 -9.95 8.16 -42.22
N ARG A 985 -9.36 9.30 -41.80
CA ARG A 985 -7.97 9.33 -41.37
C ARG A 985 -7.89 9.91 -39.95
N VAL A 986 -7.22 9.18 -39.07
CA VAL A 986 -6.81 9.71 -37.75
C VAL A 986 -5.38 10.23 -37.91
N GLN A 987 -5.24 11.54 -37.92
CA GLN A 987 -3.97 12.24 -38.15
C GLN A 987 -3.43 12.75 -36.84
N GLY A 988 -2.31 12.18 -36.34
CA GLY A 988 -1.63 12.69 -35.15
C GLY A 988 -1.05 14.10 -35.40
N VAL A 989 -1.09 14.93 -34.38
CA VAL A 989 -0.49 16.30 -34.39
C VAL A 989 0.58 16.40 -33.30
N GLU A 990 0.32 15.85 -32.13
CA GLU A 990 1.23 15.84 -30.98
C GLU A 990 1.09 14.52 -30.20
N ARG A 991 2.23 13.90 -29.91
CA ARG A 991 2.29 12.66 -29.12
C ARG A 991 2.23 12.97 -27.62
N ALA A 992 1.55 12.12 -26.86
CA ALA A 992 1.52 12.19 -25.40
C ALA A 992 2.78 11.57 -24.76
N THR A 993 3.47 10.69 -25.50
CA THR A 993 4.64 9.93 -25.04
C THR A 993 5.80 10.06 -26.02
N ARG A 994 6.96 9.53 -25.70
CA ARG A 994 8.12 9.45 -26.60
C ARG A 994 7.95 8.43 -27.74
N PHE A 995 6.98 7.52 -27.63
CA PHE A 995 6.67 6.49 -28.63
C PHE A 995 5.79 7.04 -29.75
N GLY A 996 5.54 6.23 -30.78
CA GLY A 996 4.58 6.54 -31.85
C GLY A 996 3.13 6.56 -31.35
N TYR A 997 2.18 6.54 -32.27
CA TYR A 997 0.75 6.36 -31.95
C TYR A 997 0.41 4.89 -31.99
N SER A 998 -0.38 4.40 -31.04
CA SER A 998 -0.77 3.01 -30.96
C SER A 998 -2.26 2.86 -30.65
N LEU A 999 -2.97 2.12 -31.50
CA LEU A 999 -4.42 1.91 -31.41
C LEU A 999 -4.73 0.41 -31.36
N TRP A 1000 -5.42 -0.01 -30.29
CA TRP A 1000 -5.99 -1.35 -30.18
C TRP A 1000 -7.16 -1.54 -31.16
N SER A 1001 -7.98 -0.50 -31.34
CA SER A 1001 -9.06 -0.57 -32.30
C SER A 1001 -9.55 0.80 -32.74
N VAL A 1002 -10.11 0.83 -33.97
CA VAL A 1002 -10.88 1.96 -34.53
C VAL A 1002 -12.22 1.40 -34.99
N ALA A 1003 -13.31 2.03 -34.59
CA ALA A 1003 -14.66 1.70 -35.02
C ALA A 1003 -15.36 2.93 -35.60
N ALA A 1004 -16.14 2.77 -36.69
CA ALA A 1004 -16.84 3.84 -37.38
C ALA A 1004 -18.33 3.52 -37.50
N TYR A 1005 -19.19 4.45 -37.12
CA TYR A 1005 -20.65 4.26 -37.13
C TYR A 1005 -21.34 5.26 -38.03
N ALA A 1006 -22.28 4.76 -38.83
CA ALA A 1006 -23.10 5.59 -39.69
C ALA A 1006 -24.16 6.38 -38.90
N VAL A 1007 -24.54 7.53 -39.47
CA VAL A 1007 -25.74 8.27 -39.01
C VAL A 1007 -26.96 7.38 -39.23
N GLN A 1008 -27.83 7.33 -38.20
CA GLN A 1008 -29.11 6.63 -38.26
C GLN A 1008 -29.93 7.19 -39.44
N LYS A 1009 -30.45 6.32 -40.30
CA LYS A 1009 -31.43 6.73 -41.34
C LYS A 1009 -32.76 6.95 -40.69
N ASP A 1010 -33.38 8.11 -41.00
CA ASP A 1010 -34.70 8.48 -40.52
C ASP A 1010 -35.76 7.52 -41.01
#